data_27f40ac90fe6b8328cf30937c0773a06
#
_entry.id   27f40ac90fe6b8328cf30937c0773a06
#
_cell.length_a   1.000
_cell.length_b   1.000
_cell.length_c   1.000
_cell.angle_alpha   90.00
_cell.angle_beta   90.00
_cell.angle_gamma   90.00
#
_symmetry.space_group_name_H-M   'P 1'
#
loop_
_entity.id
_entity.type
_entity.pdbx_description
1 polymer ?
#
loop_
_entity_poly.entity_id
_entity_poly.type
_entity_poly.pdbx_seq_one_letter_code
_entity_poly.pdbx_strand_id
1 'polypeptide(L)'
;MELKKIYTGLNAQEVAENRKKYGENLLTPPAQIPLWKRFITKFKDPLIIILLVAGVLSIAISFYEYHGLHEGTEVFFEPVGIFIAILLAIGMAFFFEEKANRAFAILNQVDDDEPVEVIRDGNPKKIAKRDIVVDDIVLLNTGAEAPADGKLLEAISLHIDESTLTGEPICHKSTHEEDFDKDATFPSDYVLRGTKVMEGHGVFRVEKVGDNTENGKVFVASQIDNSVKTPLTEQLERLGNLITWSSYTIAVIILIARIAMFFLSYDFTWVHFLQYLLDSIMICVTLIVVAVPEGLPMAVTLSLAYSMRRMLKTNNLVRKMHACETMGATTVICTDKTGTLTQNQMRVYKIEVDCSSEEHKALAKEGIAVNSTASLDLSDAQHPTVLGNPTEGALLLWLHEKGYDYRQLRADVEIIDELPFSTERKCMGTLVRSGLLPGKTILYIKGATDIIRYYCSDIMGDRSWDDITAQLLKWQNQAMRTLGFACMIIPDSSEFKLHEGVISQILDSIKDGNNGLTFQGIVAIADPVRKEVPDAVRECLDAGIDVKIVTGDTPGTAKEIGRQVGIWTEKDCDRCVITGSEFEALSDKELSERVNSLKIIARARPMDKKRLVEALQAKHHVVAVTGDGTNDAPALKAAHVGLSMGDGTSVAKEASDITIIDNSFSSIGRAVMWGRSLYQNIQRFILFQMTVNVAACLIVLAGALLGTQSPLTVTQMLWVNLIMDTFAAMALASLPPSEAVMQNKPRDRKAFIINPSMSRQIIGVGGLFFILLLGLLYMLEYAPINSMTDLLTWHSTGPRELTNHELSIFFTVFVMLQFWNMFNARAFATGKSTFHFKDCKGFGIIVLVIFIGQIIIVQFGGKMFNVTPLCLTDWIAIIVVTSLVLWVGELLRLINRK
;
A
#
# COMPACT_ATOMS: atom_id res chain seq x y z
N MET A 1 -1.65 -11.79 -43.06
CA MET A 1 -2.31 -10.53 -43.47
C MET A 1 -1.21 -9.53 -43.79
N GLU A 2 -1.08 -9.14 -45.04
CA GLU A 2 -0.02 -8.24 -45.49
C GLU A 2 -0.20 -6.85 -44.92
N LEU A 3 0.78 -6.39 -44.10
CA LEU A 3 0.97 -4.97 -43.80
C LEU A 3 1.25 -4.23 -45.10
N LYS A 4 0.22 -3.68 -45.73
CA LYS A 4 0.29 -3.06 -47.05
C LYS A 4 0.92 -1.67 -47.09
N LYS A 5 1.24 -1.07 -45.94
CA LYS A 5 2.02 0.18 -45.85
C LYS A 5 3.29 -0.04 -45.02
N ILE A 6 4.45 0.10 -45.67
CA ILE A 6 5.74 0.07 -44.98
C ILE A 6 5.96 1.46 -44.35
N TYR A 7 5.79 1.55 -43.03
CA TYR A 7 6.15 2.75 -42.27
C TYR A 7 7.64 2.72 -41.96
N THR A 8 8.36 3.75 -42.31
CA THR A 8 9.80 3.87 -42.03
C THR A 8 10.05 4.33 -40.58
N GLY A 9 9.14 5.15 -40.02
CA GLY A 9 9.32 5.74 -38.69
C GLY A 9 10.55 6.66 -38.61
N LEU A 10 10.82 7.19 -37.42
CA LEU A 10 11.94 8.09 -37.16
C LEU A 10 13.27 7.33 -37.10
N ASN A 11 14.36 7.98 -37.55
CA ASN A 11 15.71 7.52 -37.29
C ASN A 11 16.25 8.09 -35.94
N ALA A 12 17.41 7.60 -35.48
CA ALA A 12 17.97 8.00 -34.20
C ALA A 12 18.31 9.50 -34.11
N GLN A 13 18.65 10.14 -35.20
CA GLN A 13 18.98 11.57 -35.23
C GLN A 13 17.70 12.42 -35.14
N GLU A 14 16.65 12.07 -35.88
CA GLU A 14 15.34 12.72 -35.83
C GLU A 14 14.70 12.58 -34.46
N VAL A 15 14.83 11.43 -33.79
CA VAL A 15 14.37 11.22 -32.41
C VAL A 15 15.08 12.20 -31.45
N ALA A 16 16.39 12.39 -31.57
CA ALA A 16 17.14 13.31 -30.74
C ALA A 16 16.74 14.78 -30.99
N GLU A 17 16.48 15.17 -32.24
CA GLU A 17 16.00 16.50 -32.60
C GLU A 17 14.59 16.76 -32.08
N ASN A 18 13.67 15.82 -32.27
CA ASN A 18 12.30 15.94 -31.81
C ASN A 18 12.23 15.97 -30.25
N ARG A 19 13.05 15.16 -29.57
CA ARG A 19 13.16 15.22 -28.11
C ARG A 19 13.63 16.61 -27.62
N LYS A 20 14.59 17.20 -28.30
CA LYS A 20 15.09 18.55 -27.95
C LYS A 20 14.05 19.64 -28.23
N LYS A 21 13.25 19.49 -29.29
CA LYS A 21 12.27 20.49 -29.73
C LYS A 21 10.95 20.44 -28.94
N TYR A 22 10.43 19.23 -28.65
CA TYR A 22 9.10 19.02 -28.09
C TYR A 22 9.13 18.48 -26.66
N GLY A 23 10.30 18.11 -26.13
CA GLY A 23 10.46 17.52 -24.80
C GLY A 23 10.29 16.00 -24.76
N GLU A 24 10.27 15.46 -23.57
CA GLU A 24 10.07 14.04 -23.28
C GLU A 24 8.60 13.75 -22.99
N ASN A 25 8.17 12.51 -23.18
CA ASN A 25 6.79 12.09 -22.89
C ASN A 25 6.57 11.83 -21.40
N LEU A 26 6.93 12.81 -20.55
CA LEU A 26 6.75 12.80 -19.11
C LEU A 26 5.71 13.84 -18.70
N LEU A 27 4.89 13.48 -17.71
CA LEU A 27 4.04 14.46 -17.01
C LEU A 27 4.90 15.15 -15.95
N THR A 28 4.95 16.48 -16.01
CA THR A 28 5.75 17.25 -15.06
C THR A 28 5.11 17.22 -13.69
N PRO A 29 5.78 16.67 -12.66
CA PRO A 29 5.25 16.73 -11.30
C PRO A 29 5.14 18.20 -10.85
N PRO A 30 4.26 18.48 -9.88
CA PRO A 30 4.06 19.87 -9.39
C PRO A 30 5.39 20.54 -9.08
N ALA A 31 5.54 21.79 -9.49
CA ALA A 31 6.75 22.57 -9.27
C ALA A 31 7.10 22.54 -7.78
N GLN A 32 8.18 21.85 -7.44
CA GLN A 32 8.62 21.76 -6.05
C GLN A 32 8.97 23.14 -5.54
N ILE A 33 8.34 23.55 -4.44
CA ILE A 33 8.69 24.79 -3.76
C ILE A 33 10.19 24.74 -3.43
N PRO A 34 10.99 25.75 -3.77
CA PRO A 34 12.43 25.77 -3.48
C PRO A 34 12.73 25.45 -2.02
N LEU A 35 13.77 24.67 -1.75
CA LEU A 35 14.12 24.18 -0.42
C LEU A 35 14.19 25.29 0.63
N TRP A 36 14.76 26.45 0.26
CA TRP A 36 14.85 27.59 1.17
C TRP A 36 13.49 28.18 1.55
N LYS A 37 12.51 28.22 0.63
CA LYS A 37 11.13 28.66 0.94
C LYS A 37 10.43 27.67 1.87
N ARG A 38 10.60 26.36 1.65
CA ARG A 38 10.07 25.30 2.53
C ARG A 38 10.70 25.40 3.92
N PHE A 39 12.00 25.66 4.01
CA PHE A 39 12.70 25.88 5.27
C PHE A 39 12.14 27.10 6.02
N ILE A 40 12.00 28.26 5.35
CA ILE A 40 11.43 29.48 5.95
C ILE A 40 9.97 29.28 6.39
N THR A 41 9.19 28.47 5.65
CA THR A 41 7.80 28.21 6.03
C THR A 41 7.70 27.53 7.40
N LYS A 42 8.71 26.77 7.84
CA LYS A 42 8.77 26.15 9.17
C LYS A 42 8.77 27.17 10.31
N PHE A 43 9.29 28.37 10.10
CA PHE A 43 9.26 29.45 11.08
C PHE A 43 7.86 30.05 11.30
N LYS A 44 6.86 29.66 10.49
CA LYS A 44 5.46 30.05 10.69
C LYS A 44 4.71 29.13 11.65
N ASP A 45 5.34 28.07 12.13
CA ASP A 45 4.76 27.20 13.13
C ASP A 45 4.47 28.01 14.40
N PRO A 46 3.25 27.97 14.96
CA PRO A 46 2.88 28.74 16.15
C PRO A 46 3.81 28.52 17.33
N LEU A 47 4.36 27.32 17.49
CA LEU A 47 5.26 26.97 18.57
C LEU A 47 6.63 27.62 18.39
N ILE A 48 7.16 27.59 17.18
CA ILE A 48 8.43 28.26 16.86
C ILE A 48 8.28 29.76 17.03
N ILE A 49 7.13 30.34 16.71
CA ILE A 49 6.84 31.74 16.96
C ILE A 49 6.88 32.04 18.48
N ILE A 50 6.28 31.21 19.32
CA ILE A 50 6.32 31.36 20.79
C ILE A 50 7.76 31.29 21.29
N LEU A 51 8.57 30.36 20.80
CA LEU A 51 9.99 30.21 21.14
C LEU A 51 10.80 31.42 20.68
N LEU A 52 10.54 31.94 19.48
CA LEU A 52 11.17 33.16 19.00
C LEU A 52 10.82 34.38 19.89
N VAL A 53 9.56 34.52 20.28
CA VAL A 53 9.12 35.56 21.22
C VAL A 53 9.82 35.37 22.57
N ALA A 54 9.91 34.14 23.08
CA ALA A 54 10.65 33.86 24.32
C ALA A 54 12.13 34.22 24.21
N GLY A 55 12.77 33.86 23.09
CA GLY A 55 14.18 34.24 22.85
C GLY A 55 14.39 35.77 22.80
N VAL A 56 13.47 36.52 22.19
CA VAL A 56 13.51 37.98 22.18
C VAL A 56 13.30 38.55 23.57
N LEU A 57 12.36 38.03 24.36
CA LEU A 57 12.15 38.43 25.75
C LEU A 57 13.39 38.15 26.62
N SER A 58 13.99 36.94 26.46
CA SER A 58 15.22 36.54 27.14
C SER A 58 16.37 37.50 26.80
N ILE A 59 16.51 37.91 25.52
CA ILE A 59 17.48 38.98 25.13
C ILE A 59 17.20 40.29 25.87
N ALA A 60 15.92 40.71 25.96
CA ALA A 60 15.57 41.94 26.63
C ALA A 60 15.90 41.90 28.14
N ILE A 61 15.66 40.75 28.78
CA ILE A 61 16.03 40.51 30.17
C ILE A 61 17.55 40.57 30.32
N SER A 62 18.32 39.87 29.48
CA SER A 62 19.80 39.89 29.53
C SER A 62 20.37 41.27 29.31
N PHE A 63 19.78 42.12 28.46
CA PHE A 63 20.18 43.52 28.34
C PHE A 63 19.92 44.34 29.61
N TYR A 64 18.79 44.07 30.29
CA TYR A 64 18.49 44.72 31.58
C TYR A 64 19.46 44.25 32.66
N GLU A 65 19.76 42.99 32.79
CA GLU A 65 20.73 42.38 33.71
C GLU A 65 22.13 42.95 33.51
N TYR A 66 22.57 43.04 32.23
CA TYR A 66 23.89 43.56 31.86
C TYR A 66 24.02 45.07 32.15
N HIS A 67 23.06 45.89 31.77
CA HIS A 67 23.14 47.36 31.93
C HIS A 67 22.58 47.87 33.25
N GLY A 68 21.53 47.23 33.78
CA GLY A 68 20.85 47.69 35.00
C GLY A 68 21.42 47.09 36.28
N LEU A 69 21.78 45.82 36.26
CA LEU A 69 22.32 45.06 37.39
C LEU A 69 23.83 44.92 37.35
N HIS A 70 24.50 45.37 36.26
CA HIS A 70 25.95 45.25 36.03
C HIS A 70 26.49 43.81 36.08
N GLU A 71 25.67 42.83 35.68
CA GLU A 71 26.10 41.45 35.52
C GLU A 71 27.02 41.29 34.34
N GLY A 72 27.81 40.18 34.29
CA GLY A 72 28.77 39.93 33.23
C GLY A 72 28.08 39.57 31.89
N THR A 73 28.86 39.54 30.79
CA THR A 73 28.37 39.18 29.45
C THR A 73 27.78 37.75 29.35
N GLU A 74 27.87 37.00 30.44
CA GLU A 74 27.41 35.62 30.56
C GLU A 74 25.89 35.46 30.51
N VAL A 75 25.13 36.53 30.85
CA VAL A 75 23.68 36.59 30.77
C VAL A 75 23.13 36.35 29.32
N PHE A 76 23.95 36.61 28.31
CA PHE A 76 23.59 36.40 26.92
C PHE A 76 23.68 34.94 26.43
N PHE A 77 24.25 34.04 27.23
CA PHE A 77 24.40 32.61 26.81
C PHE A 77 23.05 31.90 26.71
N GLU A 78 22.10 32.18 27.58
CA GLU A 78 20.78 31.56 27.56
C GLU A 78 19.96 31.93 26.32
N PRO A 79 19.77 33.24 25.96
CA PRO A 79 19.09 33.59 24.69
C PRO A 79 19.78 33.01 23.46
N VAL A 80 21.11 33.05 23.39
CA VAL A 80 21.86 32.45 22.28
C VAL A 80 21.61 30.96 22.22
N GLY A 81 21.55 30.28 23.35
CA GLY A 81 21.18 28.87 23.47
C GLY A 81 19.81 28.57 22.90
N ILE A 82 18.79 29.38 23.22
CA ILE A 82 17.44 29.26 22.70
C ILE A 82 17.44 29.34 21.15
N PHE A 83 18.11 30.34 20.56
CA PHE A 83 18.16 30.51 19.11
C PHE A 83 18.89 29.37 18.42
N ILE A 84 20.02 28.90 18.96
CA ILE A 84 20.77 27.76 18.43
C ILE A 84 19.88 26.49 18.49
N ALA A 85 19.18 26.24 19.59
CA ALA A 85 18.31 25.12 19.73
C ALA A 85 17.15 25.17 18.74
N ILE A 86 16.51 26.32 18.51
CA ILE A 86 15.47 26.52 17.49
C ILE A 86 16.02 26.17 16.09
N LEU A 87 17.22 26.68 15.73
CA LEU A 87 17.82 26.40 14.42
C LEU A 87 18.16 24.93 14.24
N LEU A 88 18.69 24.27 15.27
CA LEU A 88 18.97 22.83 15.23
C LEU A 88 17.70 22.01 15.06
N ALA A 89 16.65 22.39 15.75
CA ALA A 89 15.35 21.77 15.66
C ALA A 89 14.74 21.82 14.27
N ILE A 90 14.58 23.02 13.77
CA ILE A 90 14.04 23.27 12.44
C ILE A 90 14.91 22.56 11.40
N GLY A 91 16.24 22.64 11.54
CA GLY A 91 17.20 22.01 10.66
C GLY A 91 17.04 20.48 10.62
N MET A 92 16.94 19.83 11.79
CA MET A 92 16.73 18.38 11.86
C MET A 92 15.36 17.97 11.33
N ALA A 93 14.28 18.62 11.74
CA ALA A 93 12.94 18.34 11.26
C ALA A 93 12.87 18.47 9.73
N PHE A 94 13.42 19.54 9.17
CA PHE A 94 13.49 19.76 7.73
C PHE A 94 14.33 18.70 7.01
N PHE A 95 15.50 18.33 7.55
CA PHE A 95 16.38 17.33 6.98
C PHE A 95 15.69 15.94 6.88
N PHE A 96 15.02 15.51 7.95
CA PHE A 96 14.36 14.20 7.96
C PHE A 96 13.11 14.18 7.08
N GLU A 97 12.34 15.27 7.05
CA GLU A 97 11.19 15.42 6.15
C GLU A 97 11.62 15.37 4.69
N GLU A 98 12.67 16.09 4.34
CA GLU A 98 13.21 16.09 2.97
C GLU A 98 13.74 14.70 2.58
N LYS A 99 14.43 14.03 3.50
CA LYS A 99 14.91 12.65 3.27
C LYS A 99 13.76 11.66 3.06
N ALA A 100 12.66 11.80 3.80
CA ALA A 100 11.46 10.99 3.63
C ALA A 100 10.77 11.26 2.28
N ASN A 101 10.63 12.54 1.90
CA ASN A 101 10.03 12.93 0.63
C ASN A 101 10.86 12.48 -0.58
N ARG A 102 12.19 12.56 -0.51
CA ARG A 102 13.07 12.02 -1.57
C ARG A 102 12.97 10.51 -1.69
N ALA A 103 12.91 9.79 -0.58
CA ALA A 103 12.74 8.35 -0.60
C ALA A 103 11.41 7.94 -1.28
N PHE A 104 10.34 8.72 -1.05
CA PHE A 104 9.05 8.52 -1.70
C PHE A 104 9.10 8.83 -3.21
N ALA A 105 9.72 9.94 -3.60
CA ALA A 105 9.82 10.33 -5.01
C ALA A 105 10.55 9.28 -5.86
N ILE A 106 11.62 8.66 -5.32
CA ILE A 106 12.37 7.60 -6.02
C ILE A 106 11.50 6.35 -6.23
N LEU A 107 10.62 6.00 -5.28
CA LEU A 107 9.75 4.83 -5.37
C LEU A 107 8.67 5.00 -6.43
N ASN A 108 8.21 6.23 -6.66
CA ASN A 108 7.15 6.52 -7.65
C ASN A 108 7.66 6.67 -9.08
N GLN A 109 8.96 6.73 -9.31
CA GLN A 109 9.54 6.81 -10.67
C GLN A 109 9.57 5.49 -11.43
N VAL A 110 9.21 4.37 -10.82
CA VAL A 110 9.30 3.01 -11.41
C VAL A 110 8.21 2.75 -12.47
N ASP A 111 7.15 3.56 -12.54
CA ASP A 111 5.97 3.28 -13.38
C ASP A 111 6.04 3.82 -14.83
N ASP A 112 6.98 4.69 -15.18
CA ASP A 112 7.07 5.27 -16.53
C ASP A 112 7.87 4.41 -17.54
N ASP A 113 8.29 3.22 -17.13
CA ASP A 113 9.10 2.31 -17.95
C ASP A 113 8.29 1.20 -18.66
N GLU A 114 6.94 1.29 -18.74
CA GLU A 114 6.15 0.33 -19.51
C GLU A 114 6.58 0.33 -20.98
N PRO A 115 6.91 -0.86 -21.56
CA PRO A 115 7.37 -0.95 -22.92
C PRO A 115 6.23 -0.72 -23.91
N VAL A 116 6.41 0.20 -24.85
CA VAL A 116 5.48 0.52 -25.93
C VAL A 116 6.10 0.10 -27.25
N GLU A 117 5.28 -0.43 -28.16
CA GLU A 117 5.72 -0.84 -29.50
C GLU A 117 5.65 0.34 -30.46
N VAL A 118 6.79 0.70 -31.02
CA VAL A 118 6.92 1.77 -32.03
C VAL A 118 7.65 1.29 -33.27
N ILE A 119 7.41 1.93 -34.42
CA ILE A 119 8.17 1.68 -35.65
C ILE A 119 9.24 2.76 -35.76
N ARG A 120 10.52 2.38 -35.71
CA ARG A 120 11.68 3.23 -35.98
C ARG A 120 12.66 2.52 -36.88
N ASP A 121 13.28 3.23 -37.82
CA ASP A 121 14.18 2.70 -38.84
C ASP A 121 13.55 1.55 -39.65
N GLY A 122 12.25 1.60 -39.89
CA GLY A 122 11.48 0.57 -40.63
C GLY A 122 11.22 -0.71 -39.85
N ASN A 123 11.60 -0.81 -38.58
CA ASN A 123 11.43 -2.00 -37.76
C ASN A 123 10.61 -1.71 -36.48
N PRO A 124 9.73 -2.63 -36.04
CA PRO A 124 9.06 -2.52 -34.74
C PRO A 124 10.09 -2.69 -33.64
N LYS A 125 10.08 -1.77 -32.68
CA LYS A 125 10.94 -1.75 -31.48
C LYS A 125 10.11 -1.51 -30.23
N LYS A 126 10.46 -2.17 -29.14
CA LYS A 126 9.88 -1.86 -27.82
C LYS A 126 10.74 -0.81 -27.14
N ILE A 127 10.14 0.33 -26.77
CA ILE A 127 10.79 1.44 -26.04
C ILE A 127 10.00 1.79 -24.79
N ALA A 128 10.64 2.43 -23.81
CA ALA A 128 9.93 2.93 -22.65
C ALA A 128 8.95 4.05 -23.03
N LYS A 129 7.79 4.14 -22.37
CA LYS A 129 6.75 5.15 -22.61
C LYS A 129 7.32 6.58 -22.59
N ARG A 130 8.27 6.86 -21.71
CA ARG A 130 8.98 8.15 -21.59
C ARG A 130 9.81 8.52 -22.83
N ASP A 131 10.28 7.52 -23.57
CA ASP A 131 11.19 7.72 -24.71
C ASP A 131 10.47 8.00 -26.03
N ILE A 132 9.14 8.08 -26.01
CA ILE A 132 8.31 8.46 -27.15
C ILE A 132 8.48 9.94 -27.44
N VAL A 133 8.59 10.28 -28.70
CA VAL A 133 8.70 11.66 -29.18
C VAL A 133 7.61 11.97 -30.22
N VAL A 134 7.38 13.24 -30.49
CA VAL A 134 6.48 13.68 -31.57
C VAL A 134 6.96 13.08 -32.90
N ASP A 135 6.03 12.71 -33.79
CA ASP A 135 6.20 11.99 -35.06
C ASP A 135 6.61 10.51 -34.96
N ASP A 136 6.73 9.93 -33.75
CA ASP A 136 6.83 8.47 -33.63
C ASP A 136 5.56 7.78 -34.14
N ILE A 137 5.75 6.59 -34.70
CA ILE A 137 4.66 5.74 -35.19
C ILE A 137 4.47 4.62 -34.15
N VAL A 138 3.32 4.62 -33.49
CA VAL A 138 2.99 3.69 -32.39
C VAL A 138 1.99 2.65 -32.88
N LEU A 139 2.22 1.41 -32.47
CA LEU A 139 1.33 0.28 -32.71
C LEU A 139 0.40 0.09 -31.52
N LEU A 140 -0.91 0.07 -31.76
CA LEU A 140 -1.93 -0.19 -30.74
C LEU A 140 -2.54 -1.56 -30.98
N ASN A 141 -2.46 -2.42 -29.98
CA ASN A 141 -3.09 -3.73 -29.96
C ASN A 141 -4.18 -3.78 -28.87
N THR A 142 -5.12 -4.70 -28.99
CA THR A 142 -6.15 -4.91 -27.95
C THR A 142 -5.53 -5.03 -26.58
N GLY A 143 -6.01 -4.24 -25.62
CA GLY A 143 -5.48 -4.17 -24.26
C GLY A 143 -4.35 -3.16 -24.04
N ALA A 144 -3.77 -2.57 -25.11
CA ALA A 144 -2.75 -1.55 -25.01
C ALA A 144 -3.35 -0.20 -24.57
N GLU A 145 -2.57 0.57 -23.82
CA GLU A 145 -2.86 1.97 -23.48
C GLU A 145 -2.15 2.90 -24.48
N ALA A 146 -2.86 3.91 -24.96
CA ALA A 146 -2.27 4.94 -25.81
C ALA A 146 -1.26 5.78 -25.00
N PRO A 147 0.03 5.79 -25.39
CA PRO A 147 1.08 6.42 -24.59
C PRO A 147 1.18 7.94 -24.79
N ALA A 148 0.58 8.48 -25.85
CA ALA A 148 0.64 9.87 -26.25
C ALA A 148 -0.61 10.23 -27.07
N ASP A 149 -0.85 11.52 -27.32
CA ASP A 149 -1.92 11.96 -28.22
C ASP A 149 -1.41 11.95 -29.67
N GLY A 150 -2.26 11.50 -30.60
CA GLY A 150 -1.88 11.49 -32.00
C GLY A 150 -2.98 11.10 -32.98
N LYS A 151 -2.67 11.22 -34.24
CA LYS A 151 -3.58 10.95 -35.35
C LYS A 151 -3.44 9.54 -35.86
N LEU A 152 -4.57 8.83 -36.02
CA LEU A 152 -4.63 7.50 -36.60
C LEU A 152 -4.18 7.50 -38.06
N LEU A 153 -3.33 6.54 -38.42
CA LEU A 153 -2.90 6.23 -39.79
C LEU A 153 -3.62 5.00 -40.31
N GLU A 154 -3.92 4.05 -39.40
CA GLU A 154 -4.70 2.84 -39.71
C GLU A 154 -5.53 2.48 -38.49
N ALA A 155 -6.77 2.02 -38.74
CA ALA A 155 -7.68 1.51 -37.71
C ALA A 155 -8.43 0.31 -38.30
N ILE A 156 -8.41 -0.82 -37.62
CA ILE A 156 -9.15 -2.03 -37.99
C ILE A 156 -10.01 -2.43 -36.80
N SER A 157 -11.33 -2.24 -36.94
CA SER A 157 -12.32 -2.49 -35.87
C SER A 157 -11.90 -1.91 -34.54
N LEU A 158 -11.31 -0.72 -34.54
CA LEU A 158 -10.69 -0.12 -33.37
C LEU A 158 -11.72 0.53 -32.47
N HIS A 159 -11.85 0.00 -31.25
CA HIS A 159 -12.68 0.57 -30.21
C HIS A 159 -11.81 0.96 -29.02
N ILE A 160 -11.92 2.22 -28.58
CA ILE A 160 -11.10 2.78 -27.51
C ILE A 160 -12.01 3.27 -26.38
N ASP A 161 -11.66 2.92 -25.17
CA ASP A 161 -12.31 3.45 -23.96
C ASP A 161 -11.71 4.82 -23.61
N GLU A 162 -12.52 5.87 -23.80
CA GLU A 162 -12.18 7.27 -23.49
C GLU A 162 -12.86 7.78 -22.22
N SER A 163 -13.52 6.91 -21.44
CA SER A 163 -14.30 7.27 -20.26
C SER A 163 -13.53 8.09 -19.22
N THR A 164 -12.22 7.92 -19.16
CA THR A 164 -11.36 8.66 -18.24
C THR A 164 -11.22 10.14 -18.58
N LEU A 165 -11.42 10.52 -19.83
CA LEU A 165 -11.28 11.89 -20.34
C LEU A 165 -12.61 12.50 -20.74
N THR A 166 -13.51 11.74 -21.34
CA THR A 166 -14.76 12.24 -21.93
C THR A 166 -16.00 11.82 -21.14
N GLY A 167 -15.90 10.77 -20.31
CA GLY A 167 -17.05 10.12 -19.69
C GLY A 167 -17.80 9.13 -20.60
N GLU A 168 -17.42 9.02 -21.87
CA GLU A 168 -17.99 8.08 -22.85
C GLU A 168 -17.24 6.75 -22.81
N PRO A 169 -17.93 5.60 -22.57
CA PRO A 169 -17.25 4.37 -22.22
C PRO A 169 -16.52 3.67 -23.37
N ILE A 170 -16.99 3.77 -24.61
CA ILE A 170 -16.35 3.13 -25.78
C ILE A 170 -16.63 3.95 -27.02
N CYS A 171 -15.60 4.43 -27.68
CA CYS A 171 -15.65 5.17 -28.92
C CYS A 171 -15.13 4.33 -30.09
N HIS A 172 -15.86 4.26 -31.17
CA HIS A 172 -15.38 3.70 -32.43
C HIS A 172 -14.41 4.67 -33.09
N LYS A 173 -13.23 4.20 -33.44
CA LYS A 173 -12.19 4.99 -34.09
C LYS A 173 -11.98 4.50 -35.54
N SER A 174 -11.96 5.43 -36.46
CA SER A 174 -11.81 5.16 -37.90
C SER A 174 -10.93 6.20 -38.57
N THR A 175 -10.31 5.84 -39.68
CA THR A 175 -9.58 6.74 -40.56
C THR A 175 -10.43 7.20 -41.77
N HIS A 176 -11.65 6.68 -41.92
CA HIS A 176 -12.59 7.02 -43.00
C HIS A 176 -13.57 8.09 -42.51
N GLU A 177 -13.64 9.23 -43.19
CA GLU A 177 -14.49 10.35 -42.82
C GLU A 177 -16.01 10.01 -42.77
N GLU A 178 -16.41 8.99 -43.52
CA GLU A 178 -17.80 8.51 -43.60
C GLU A 178 -18.25 7.84 -42.26
N ASP A 179 -17.30 7.29 -41.48
CA ASP A 179 -17.53 6.58 -40.24
C ASP A 179 -17.33 7.46 -39.00
N PHE A 180 -17.08 8.78 -39.18
CA PHE A 180 -16.82 9.69 -38.10
C PHE A 180 -18.11 9.99 -37.32
N ASP A 181 -18.02 9.80 -35.99
CA ASP A 181 -19.07 10.24 -35.07
C ASP A 181 -19.00 11.76 -34.93
N LYS A 182 -20.04 12.46 -35.42
CA LYS A 182 -20.14 13.92 -35.39
C LYS A 182 -20.45 14.49 -34.00
N ASP A 183 -20.97 13.66 -33.12
CA ASP A 183 -21.35 14.02 -31.75
C ASP A 183 -20.25 13.67 -30.74
N ALA A 184 -19.17 13.00 -31.16
CA ALA A 184 -18.05 12.65 -30.31
C ALA A 184 -17.28 13.88 -29.82
N THR A 185 -16.85 13.86 -28.55
CA THR A 185 -16.08 14.93 -27.91
C THR A 185 -14.72 15.16 -28.59
N PHE A 186 -14.09 14.11 -29.08
CA PHE A 186 -12.83 14.16 -29.83
C PHE A 186 -12.97 13.47 -31.20
N PRO A 187 -12.22 13.89 -32.23
CA PRO A 187 -12.32 13.34 -33.57
C PRO A 187 -12.12 11.81 -33.58
N SER A 188 -12.87 11.12 -34.43
CA SER A 188 -12.79 9.66 -34.56
C SER A 188 -11.45 9.17 -35.12
N ASP A 189 -10.67 10.04 -35.76
CA ASP A 189 -9.33 9.75 -36.28
C ASP A 189 -8.20 10.14 -35.27
N TYR A 190 -8.55 10.43 -34.02
CA TYR A 190 -7.59 10.87 -33.00
C TYR A 190 -7.58 9.96 -31.78
N VAL A 191 -6.38 9.68 -31.26
CA VAL A 191 -6.14 8.86 -30.07
C VAL A 191 -5.58 9.73 -28.97
N LEU A 192 -6.04 9.53 -27.76
CA LEU A 192 -5.67 10.32 -26.58
C LEU A 192 -4.83 9.50 -25.62
N ARG A 193 -3.81 10.14 -25.01
CA ARG A 193 -2.99 9.52 -23.96
C ARG A 193 -3.83 9.01 -22.79
N GLY A 194 -3.54 7.78 -22.34
CA GLY A 194 -4.21 7.18 -21.20
C GLY A 194 -5.54 6.51 -21.51
N THR A 195 -5.94 6.48 -22.80
CA THR A 195 -7.11 5.74 -23.27
C THR A 195 -6.72 4.31 -23.65
N LYS A 196 -7.64 3.36 -23.53
CA LYS A 196 -7.34 1.94 -23.70
C LYS A 196 -8.03 1.32 -24.89
N VAL A 197 -7.30 0.54 -25.67
CA VAL A 197 -7.85 -0.25 -26.76
C VAL A 197 -8.65 -1.42 -26.23
N MET A 198 -9.97 -1.42 -26.44
CA MET A 198 -10.88 -2.49 -26.01
C MET A 198 -10.97 -3.59 -27.05
N GLU A 199 -10.99 -3.23 -28.34
CA GLU A 199 -11.12 -4.18 -29.43
C GLU A 199 -10.38 -3.63 -30.67
N GLY A 200 -9.89 -4.53 -31.51
CA GLY A 200 -9.22 -4.19 -32.75
C GLY A 200 -7.75 -3.80 -32.59
N HIS A 201 -7.20 -3.21 -33.61
CA HIS A 201 -5.83 -2.70 -33.63
C HIS A 201 -5.71 -1.46 -34.53
N GLY A 202 -4.70 -0.63 -34.24
CA GLY A 202 -4.46 0.60 -34.97
C GLY A 202 -2.99 1.01 -35.03
N VAL A 203 -2.68 1.91 -35.92
CA VAL A 203 -1.38 2.56 -36.03
C VAL A 203 -1.62 4.06 -35.98
N PHE A 204 -0.92 4.77 -35.13
CA PHE A 204 -1.07 6.24 -35.04
C PHE A 204 0.29 6.95 -35.01
N ARG A 205 0.29 8.19 -35.48
CA ARG A 205 1.44 9.09 -35.41
C ARG A 205 1.26 10.04 -34.22
N VAL A 206 2.27 10.10 -33.36
CA VAL A 206 2.29 10.97 -32.17
C VAL A 206 2.36 12.45 -32.62
N GLU A 207 1.44 13.27 -32.10
CA GLU A 207 1.41 14.73 -32.30
C GLU A 207 1.74 15.51 -31.05
N LYS A 208 1.34 15.00 -29.85
CA LYS A 208 1.60 15.66 -28.56
C LYS A 208 2.14 14.66 -27.55
N VAL A 209 3.09 15.09 -26.73
CA VAL A 209 3.73 14.30 -25.67
C VAL A 209 3.67 15.04 -24.33
N GLY A 210 3.76 14.31 -23.23
CA GLY A 210 3.87 14.84 -21.87
C GLY A 210 2.71 15.77 -21.48
N ASP A 211 3.03 16.93 -20.91
CA ASP A 211 2.07 17.91 -20.43
C ASP A 211 1.21 18.55 -21.54
N ASN A 212 1.65 18.45 -22.79
CA ASN A 212 0.90 18.99 -23.94
C ASN A 212 -0.24 18.08 -24.39
N THR A 213 -0.32 16.83 -23.92
CA THR A 213 -1.44 15.93 -24.18
C THR A 213 -2.70 16.39 -23.44
N GLU A 214 -3.89 15.96 -23.90
CA GLU A 214 -5.15 16.33 -23.21
C GLU A 214 -5.17 15.78 -21.78
N ASN A 215 -4.68 14.54 -21.57
CA ASN A 215 -4.48 13.98 -20.22
C ASN A 215 -3.47 14.82 -19.40
N GLY A 216 -2.38 15.27 -20.03
CA GLY A 216 -1.39 16.16 -19.39
C GLY A 216 -1.99 17.47 -18.92
N LYS A 217 -2.84 18.11 -19.69
CA LYS A 217 -3.55 19.35 -19.31
C LYS A 217 -4.48 19.11 -18.12
N VAL A 218 -5.24 18.01 -18.12
CA VAL A 218 -6.09 17.63 -16.98
C VAL A 218 -5.24 17.34 -15.75
N PHE A 219 -4.11 16.63 -15.91
CA PHE A 219 -3.17 16.36 -14.83
C PHE A 219 -2.62 17.65 -14.19
N VAL A 220 -2.14 18.60 -15.01
CA VAL A 220 -1.66 19.91 -14.55
C VAL A 220 -2.77 20.70 -13.87
N ALA A 221 -3.99 20.71 -14.41
CA ALA A 221 -5.13 21.38 -13.83
C ALA A 221 -5.63 20.73 -12.52
N SER A 222 -5.45 19.41 -12.38
CA SER A 222 -5.85 18.64 -11.17
C SER A 222 -4.81 18.68 -10.05
N GLN A 223 -3.65 19.30 -10.26
CA GLN A 223 -2.60 19.49 -9.25
C GLN A 223 -2.98 20.45 -8.11
N ILE A 224 -4.25 20.88 -8.03
CA ILE A 224 -4.79 21.60 -6.89
C ILE A 224 -4.86 20.63 -5.71
N ASP A 225 -3.94 20.79 -4.81
CA ASP A 225 -3.84 20.37 -3.40
C ASP A 225 -4.77 19.19 -2.98
N ASN A 226 -4.39 17.98 -3.36
CA ASN A 226 -5.01 16.75 -2.89
C ASN A 226 -4.32 16.22 -1.62
N SER A 227 -4.07 17.07 -0.64
CA SER A 227 -3.70 16.63 0.71
C SER A 227 -4.95 16.10 1.44
N VAL A 228 -5.45 14.95 1.01
CA VAL A 228 -6.46 14.23 1.78
C VAL A 228 -5.86 13.87 3.13
N LYS A 229 -6.34 14.52 4.20
CA LYS A 229 -5.90 14.23 5.56
C LYS A 229 -6.24 12.78 5.89
N THR A 230 -5.24 12.03 6.34
CA THR A 230 -5.47 10.65 6.78
C THR A 230 -6.21 10.63 8.11
N PRO A 231 -6.96 9.57 8.45
CA PRO A 231 -7.58 9.42 9.75
C PRO A 231 -6.59 9.57 10.92
N LEU A 232 -5.35 9.09 10.73
CA LEU A 232 -4.28 9.25 11.70
C LEU A 232 -3.89 10.72 11.87
N THR A 233 -3.73 11.46 10.77
CA THR A 233 -3.39 12.89 10.82
C THR A 233 -4.46 13.68 11.55
N GLU A 234 -5.75 13.42 11.30
CA GLU A 234 -6.86 14.05 12.02
C GLU A 234 -6.83 13.74 13.53
N GLN A 235 -6.56 12.49 13.90
CA GLN A 235 -6.45 12.09 15.31
C GLN A 235 -5.27 12.77 16.01
N LEU A 236 -4.13 12.92 15.31
CA LEU A 236 -2.94 13.58 15.82
C LEU A 236 -3.14 15.09 15.96
N GLU A 237 -3.79 15.73 14.99
CA GLU A 237 -4.19 17.16 15.11
C GLU A 237 -5.13 17.37 16.31
N ARG A 238 -6.10 16.48 16.49
CA ARG A 238 -7.00 16.54 17.66
C ARG A 238 -6.24 16.38 18.97
N LEU A 239 -5.28 15.43 19.04
CA LEU A 239 -4.42 15.24 20.20
C LEU A 239 -3.55 16.49 20.44
N GLY A 240 -2.90 17.01 19.41
CA GLY A 240 -2.10 18.22 19.47
C GLY A 240 -2.89 19.42 20.00
N ASN A 241 -4.08 19.65 19.46
CA ASN A 241 -4.97 20.72 19.91
C ASN A 241 -5.38 20.58 21.38
N LEU A 242 -5.70 19.35 21.82
CA LEU A 242 -6.05 19.10 23.23
C LEU A 242 -4.89 19.43 24.16
N ILE A 243 -3.67 19.00 23.82
CA ILE A 243 -2.46 19.27 24.59
C ILE A 243 -2.18 20.78 24.62
N THR A 244 -2.23 21.46 23.50
CA THR A 244 -1.96 22.89 23.36
C THR A 244 -2.93 23.71 24.21
N TRP A 245 -4.25 23.45 24.12
CA TRP A 245 -5.25 24.12 24.95
C TRP A 245 -5.07 23.86 26.44
N SER A 246 -4.74 22.59 26.81
CA SER A 246 -4.44 22.25 28.20
C SER A 246 -3.23 23.01 28.74
N SER A 247 -2.17 23.13 27.92
CA SER A 247 -0.93 23.85 28.27
C SER A 247 -1.17 25.33 28.46
N TYR A 248 -1.93 25.98 27.59
CA TYR A 248 -2.30 27.39 27.73
C TYR A 248 -3.13 27.62 28.99
N THR A 249 -4.08 26.70 29.28
CA THR A 249 -4.89 26.81 30.51
C THR A 249 -4.02 26.73 31.77
N ILE A 250 -3.08 25.75 31.80
CA ILE A 250 -2.17 25.61 32.95
C ILE A 250 -1.22 26.83 33.07
N ALA A 251 -0.68 27.33 31.95
CA ALA A 251 0.19 28.51 31.96
C ALA A 251 -0.52 29.76 32.50
N VAL A 252 -1.79 29.97 32.11
CA VAL A 252 -2.61 31.06 32.70
C VAL A 252 -2.84 30.91 34.20
N ILE A 253 -3.12 29.67 34.66
CA ILE A 253 -3.29 29.38 36.09
C ILE A 253 -2.00 29.67 36.84
N ILE A 254 -0.83 29.27 36.31
CA ILE A 254 0.48 29.58 36.94
C ILE A 254 0.70 31.08 36.99
N LEU A 255 0.46 31.80 35.90
CA LEU A 255 0.66 33.25 35.85
C LEU A 255 -0.19 33.96 36.90
N ILE A 256 -1.48 33.59 37.01
CA ILE A 256 -2.38 34.17 38.04
C ILE A 256 -1.89 33.80 39.44
N ALA A 257 -1.53 32.56 39.70
CA ALA A 257 -1.04 32.09 40.99
C ALA A 257 0.25 32.85 41.41
N ARG A 258 1.19 33.01 40.51
CA ARG A 258 2.45 33.72 40.75
C ARG A 258 2.23 35.19 41.01
N ILE A 259 1.37 35.85 40.23
CA ILE A 259 0.98 37.25 40.49
C ILE A 259 0.32 37.38 41.88
N ALA A 260 -0.60 36.48 42.24
CA ALA A 260 -1.20 36.48 43.56
C ALA A 260 -0.18 36.27 44.70
N MET A 261 0.78 35.36 44.54
CA MET A 261 1.86 35.13 45.50
C MET A 261 2.74 36.36 45.66
N PHE A 262 3.03 37.10 44.56
CA PHE A 262 3.79 38.32 44.64
C PHE A 262 3.14 39.34 45.59
N PHE A 263 1.82 39.59 45.42
CA PHE A 263 1.08 40.54 46.28
C PHE A 263 0.90 40.07 47.71
N LEU A 264 1.04 38.78 47.99
CA LEU A 264 0.95 38.22 49.33
C LEU A 264 2.29 38.24 50.08
N SER A 265 3.41 38.12 49.36
CA SER A 265 4.73 37.86 49.97
C SER A 265 5.75 39.00 49.85
N TYR A 266 5.51 39.98 48.97
CA TYR A 266 6.50 41.04 48.64
C TYR A 266 5.87 42.42 48.75
N ASP A 267 6.68 43.41 49.20
CA ASP A 267 6.30 44.79 49.12
C ASP A 267 6.33 45.27 47.65
N PHE A 268 5.28 45.96 47.25
CA PHE A 268 5.13 46.39 45.86
C PHE A 268 6.11 47.49 45.48
N THR A 269 7.03 47.15 44.56
CA THR A 269 7.81 48.11 43.78
C THR A 269 7.70 47.75 42.31
N TRP A 270 7.56 48.74 41.44
CA TRP A 270 7.42 48.48 39.99
C TRP A 270 8.54 47.67 39.39
N VAL A 271 9.78 47.85 39.90
CA VAL A 271 10.95 47.11 39.40
C VAL A 271 10.89 45.64 39.79
N HIS A 272 10.64 45.34 41.08
CA HIS A 272 10.49 43.95 41.53
C HIS A 272 9.28 43.24 40.93
N PHE A 273 8.18 43.97 40.74
CA PHE A 273 7.00 43.42 40.09
C PHE A 273 7.28 43.04 38.65
N LEU A 274 7.95 43.92 37.86
CA LEU A 274 8.31 43.69 36.47
C LEU A 274 9.24 42.48 36.34
N GLN A 275 10.29 42.41 37.19
CA GLN A 275 11.22 41.29 37.20
C GLN A 275 10.48 39.97 37.51
N TYR A 276 9.68 39.94 38.58
CA TYR A 276 8.93 38.77 38.93
C TYR A 276 7.90 38.32 37.88
N LEU A 277 7.29 39.27 37.17
CA LEU A 277 6.39 39.04 36.06
C LEU A 277 7.11 38.43 34.88
N LEU A 278 8.30 38.94 34.52
CA LEU A 278 9.13 38.40 33.45
C LEU A 278 9.56 36.96 33.74
N ASP A 279 10.03 36.68 34.95
CA ASP A 279 10.37 35.33 35.40
C ASP A 279 9.14 34.37 35.30
N SER A 280 7.97 34.89 35.72
CA SER A 280 6.72 34.10 35.65
C SER A 280 6.30 33.80 34.23
N ILE A 281 6.50 34.73 33.28
CA ILE A 281 6.27 34.53 31.85
C ILE A 281 7.25 33.50 31.30
N MET A 282 8.53 33.52 31.67
CA MET A 282 9.51 32.52 31.25
C MET A 282 9.15 31.12 31.72
N ILE A 283 8.65 30.96 32.95
CA ILE A 283 8.13 29.67 33.44
C ILE A 283 6.91 29.22 32.63
N CYS A 284 5.98 30.12 32.29
CA CYS A 284 4.84 29.80 31.43
C CYS A 284 5.29 29.36 30.03
N VAL A 285 6.28 30.04 29.44
CA VAL A 285 6.86 29.67 28.16
C VAL A 285 7.52 28.28 28.24
N THR A 286 8.32 28.05 29.29
CA THR A 286 8.94 26.73 29.52
C THR A 286 7.87 25.63 29.57
N LEU A 287 6.78 25.83 30.29
CA LEU A 287 5.68 24.87 30.38
C LEU A 287 5.03 24.59 29.00
N ILE A 288 4.78 25.64 28.22
CA ILE A 288 4.19 25.48 26.88
C ILE A 288 5.14 24.69 25.99
N VAL A 289 6.43 25.00 25.99
CA VAL A 289 7.47 24.27 25.22
C VAL A 289 7.53 22.80 25.64
N VAL A 290 7.49 22.55 26.96
CA VAL A 290 7.50 21.18 27.50
C VAL A 290 6.29 20.36 27.06
N ALA A 291 5.12 20.99 27.01
CA ALA A 291 3.87 20.27 26.80
C ALA A 291 3.66 19.83 25.36
N VAL A 292 4.21 20.58 24.39
CA VAL A 292 3.89 20.33 22.98
C VAL A 292 4.80 19.26 22.37
N PRO A 293 4.20 18.21 21.75
CA PRO A 293 4.95 17.11 21.17
C PRO A 293 5.48 17.42 19.77
N GLU A 294 6.57 18.17 19.65
CA GLU A 294 7.15 18.57 18.36
C GLU A 294 7.66 17.39 17.51
N GLY A 295 8.09 16.30 18.15
CA GLY A 295 8.55 15.08 17.45
C GLY A 295 7.43 14.27 16.77
N LEU A 296 6.14 14.55 17.06
CA LEU A 296 5.03 13.72 16.62
C LEU A 296 4.79 13.72 15.10
N PRO A 297 4.72 14.86 14.39
CA PRO A 297 4.57 14.87 12.93
C PRO A 297 5.73 14.14 12.23
N MET A 298 6.94 14.32 12.74
CA MET A 298 8.12 13.68 12.20
C MET A 298 8.12 12.16 12.45
N ALA A 299 7.71 11.71 13.63
CA ALA A 299 7.57 10.29 13.94
C ALA A 299 6.65 9.57 12.95
N VAL A 300 5.52 10.22 12.59
CA VAL A 300 4.57 9.68 11.61
C VAL A 300 5.19 9.60 10.22
N THR A 301 5.79 10.70 9.76
CA THR A 301 6.41 10.75 8.42
C THR A 301 7.54 9.72 8.27
N LEU A 302 8.39 9.59 9.28
CA LEU A 302 9.45 8.58 9.31
C LEU A 302 8.89 7.15 9.36
N SER A 303 7.87 6.91 10.19
CA SER A 303 7.22 5.60 10.28
C SER A 303 6.59 5.19 8.95
N LEU A 304 5.92 6.12 8.25
CA LEU A 304 5.35 5.89 6.93
C LEU A 304 6.45 5.59 5.90
N ALA A 305 7.50 6.40 5.84
CA ALA A 305 8.61 6.19 4.90
C ALA A 305 9.32 4.85 5.14
N TYR A 306 9.52 4.47 6.41
CA TYR A 306 10.11 3.18 6.78
C TYR A 306 9.22 1.99 6.38
N SER A 307 7.90 2.11 6.64
CA SER A 307 6.93 1.08 6.31
C SER A 307 6.81 0.89 4.80
N MET A 308 6.75 1.97 4.01
CA MET A 308 6.73 1.89 2.54
C MET A 308 7.95 1.16 1.99
N ARG A 309 9.17 1.54 2.45
CA ARG A 309 10.41 0.88 2.00
C ARG A 309 10.44 -0.62 2.32
N ARG A 310 9.82 -1.02 3.42
CA ARG A 310 9.73 -2.42 3.81
C ARG A 310 8.60 -3.15 3.10
N MET A 311 7.45 -2.49 2.87
CA MET A 311 6.37 -3.01 2.06
C MET A 311 6.84 -3.34 0.65
N LEU A 312 7.67 -2.48 0.04
CA LEU A 312 8.29 -2.77 -1.25
C LEU A 312 9.12 -4.06 -1.23
N LYS A 313 9.89 -4.31 -0.17
CA LYS A 313 10.65 -5.56 -0.01
C LYS A 313 9.77 -6.81 0.16
N THR A 314 8.51 -6.63 0.45
CA THR A 314 7.49 -7.69 0.53
C THR A 314 6.50 -7.61 -0.61
N ASN A 315 6.96 -7.15 -1.78
CA ASN A 315 6.23 -7.08 -3.04
C ASN A 315 5.01 -6.15 -3.03
N ASN A 316 4.98 -5.15 -2.16
CA ASN A 316 3.92 -4.14 -2.09
C ASN A 316 4.49 -2.77 -2.46
N LEU A 317 4.26 -2.33 -3.69
CA LEU A 317 4.63 -1.00 -4.15
C LEU A 317 3.56 0.01 -3.73
N VAL A 318 3.87 0.85 -2.75
CA VAL A 318 2.95 1.87 -2.25
C VAL A 318 3.04 3.11 -3.12
N ARG A 319 1.95 3.46 -3.77
CA ARG A 319 1.82 4.64 -4.64
C ARG A 319 1.36 5.88 -3.88
N LYS A 320 0.50 5.70 -2.87
CA LYS A 320 0.03 6.78 -2.00
C LYS A 320 0.38 6.50 -0.53
N MET A 321 1.04 7.43 0.11
CA MET A 321 1.61 7.28 1.45
C MET A 321 0.57 6.90 2.52
N HIS A 322 -0.64 7.46 2.43
CA HIS A 322 -1.72 7.20 3.38
C HIS A 322 -2.25 5.76 3.33
N ALA A 323 -2.09 5.07 2.20
CA ALA A 323 -2.55 3.69 2.05
C ALA A 323 -1.88 2.72 3.02
N CYS A 324 -0.61 2.99 3.41
CA CYS A 324 0.09 2.17 4.41
C CYS A 324 -0.66 2.11 5.75
N GLU A 325 -1.15 3.25 6.21
CA GLU A 325 -1.89 3.35 7.46
C GLU A 325 -3.30 2.77 7.35
N THR A 326 -4.00 3.15 6.27
CA THR A 326 -5.38 2.75 6.04
C THR A 326 -5.49 1.24 5.87
N MET A 327 -4.49 0.60 5.23
CA MET A 327 -4.43 -0.85 5.09
C MET A 327 -4.41 -1.58 6.44
N GLY A 328 -3.75 -1.01 7.45
CA GLY A 328 -3.75 -1.55 8.82
C GLY A 328 -5.12 -1.50 9.53
N ALA A 329 -6.01 -0.61 9.08
CA ALA A 329 -7.37 -0.46 9.62
C ALA A 329 -8.42 -1.23 8.80
N THR A 330 -8.04 -1.93 7.73
CA THR A 330 -8.96 -2.65 6.84
C THR A 330 -9.78 -3.67 7.61
N THR A 331 -11.11 -3.63 7.39
CA THR A 331 -12.08 -4.56 7.97
C THR A 331 -12.68 -5.50 6.95
N VAL A 332 -12.67 -5.11 5.65
CA VAL A 332 -13.21 -5.91 4.55
C VAL A 332 -12.26 -5.81 3.35
N ILE A 333 -11.96 -6.93 2.73
CA ILE A 333 -11.26 -7.02 1.44
C ILE A 333 -12.25 -7.54 0.41
N CYS A 334 -12.56 -6.73 -0.61
CA CYS A 334 -13.32 -7.17 -1.78
C CYS A 334 -12.32 -7.58 -2.85
N THR A 335 -12.28 -8.86 -3.18
CA THR A 335 -11.30 -9.43 -4.11
C THR A 335 -11.94 -9.89 -5.40
N ASP A 336 -11.28 -9.63 -6.53
CA ASP A 336 -11.61 -10.34 -7.76
C ASP A 336 -11.13 -11.80 -7.66
N LYS A 337 -11.73 -12.66 -8.45
CA LYS A 337 -11.35 -14.07 -8.56
C LYS A 337 -10.11 -14.22 -9.46
N THR A 338 -10.24 -13.73 -10.70
CA THR A 338 -9.27 -13.97 -11.78
C THR A 338 -7.98 -13.21 -11.53
N GLY A 339 -6.84 -13.86 -11.72
CA GLY A 339 -5.52 -13.21 -11.53
C GLY A 339 -5.13 -12.96 -10.07
N THR A 340 -6.10 -12.85 -9.15
CA THR A 340 -5.86 -12.60 -7.72
C THR A 340 -5.93 -13.89 -6.89
N LEU A 341 -7.08 -14.57 -6.87
CA LEU A 341 -7.25 -15.85 -6.17
C LEU A 341 -6.77 -17.02 -7.00
N THR A 342 -6.87 -16.91 -8.32
CA THR A 342 -6.49 -17.93 -9.29
C THR A 342 -5.25 -17.50 -10.08
N GLN A 343 -4.68 -18.45 -10.85
CA GLN A 343 -3.44 -18.22 -11.59
C GLN A 343 -3.61 -17.39 -12.87
N ASN A 344 -4.86 -17.14 -13.29
CA ASN A 344 -5.21 -16.54 -14.58
C ASN A 344 -4.63 -17.36 -15.77
N GLN A 345 -4.49 -18.64 -15.58
CA GLN A 345 -3.98 -19.56 -16.59
C GLN A 345 -4.86 -20.81 -16.62
N MET A 346 -5.59 -20.98 -17.72
CA MET A 346 -6.38 -22.21 -17.89
C MET A 346 -5.47 -23.42 -17.99
N ARG A 347 -5.76 -24.46 -17.22
CA ARG A 347 -5.06 -25.74 -17.23
C ARG A 347 -6.02 -26.91 -17.30
N VAL A 348 -5.57 -28.01 -17.90
CA VAL A 348 -6.30 -29.26 -17.88
C VAL A 348 -6.27 -29.78 -16.45
N TYR A 349 -7.44 -29.84 -15.81
CA TYR A 349 -7.61 -30.44 -14.49
C TYR A 349 -7.61 -31.98 -14.59
N LYS A 350 -8.40 -32.50 -15.52
CA LYS A 350 -8.46 -33.91 -15.77
C LYS A 350 -8.89 -34.15 -17.21
N ILE A 351 -8.28 -35.16 -17.86
CA ILE A 351 -8.62 -35.61 -19.18
C ILE A 351 -8.98 -37.08 -19.09
N GLU A 352 -10.11 -37.44 -19.67
CA GLU A 352 -10.63 -38.83 -19.75
C GLU A 352 -10.92 -39.16 -21.20
N VAL A 353 -9.83 -39.39 -21.93
CA VAL A 353 -9.81 -39.83 -23.33
C VAL A 353 -9.32 -41.27 -23.35
N ASP A 354 -9.93 -42.13 -24.17
CA ASP A 354 -9.48 -43.48 -24.30
C ASP A 354 -8.08 -43.59 -24.89
N CYS A 355 -7.21 -44.26 -24.16
CA CYS A 355 -5.80 -44.48 -24.50
C CYS A 355 -5.44 -45.98 -24.39
N SER A 356 -6.41 -46.87 -24.58
CA SER A 356 -6.25 -48.31 -24.44
C SER A 356 -5.32 -48.95 -25.48
N SER A 357 -5.25 -48.36 -26.67
CA SER A 357 -4.36 -48.74 -27.75
C SER A 357 -3.40 -47.65 -28.17
N GLU A 358 -2.30 -47.94 -28.84
CA GLU A 358 -1.40 -46.98 -29.41
C GLU A 358 -2.05 -46.12 -30.53
N GLU A 359 -3.01 -46.67 -31.25
CA GLU A 359 -3.82 -45.96 -32.25
C GLU A 359 -4.72 -44.94 -31.58
N HIS A 360 -5.41 -45.27 -30.48
CA HIS A 360 -6.25 -44.34 -29.73
C HIS A 360 -5.42 -43.21 -29.12
N LYS A 361 -4.21 -43.50 -28.61
CA LYS A 361 -3.27 -42.46 -28.14
C LYS A 361 -2.81 -41.54 -29.24
N ALA A 362 -2.53 -42.06 -30.42
CA ALA A 362 -2.13 -41.25 -31.58
C ALA A 362 -3.27 -40.31 -32.01
N LEU A 363 -4.50 -40.81 -32.14
CA LEU A 363 -5.67 -40.00 -32.44
C LEU A 363 -5.90 -38.86 -31.44
N ALA A 364 -5.79 -39.17 -30.13
CA ALA A 364 -5.94 -38.14 -29.10
C ALA A 364 -4.88 -37.06 -29.16
N LYS A 365 -3.60 -37.42 -29.29
CA LYS A 365 -2.47 -36.48 -29.39
C LYS A 365 -2.54 -35.58 -30.62
N GLU A 366 -2.73 -36.18 -31.77
CA GLU A 366 -2.81 -35.49 -33.05
C GLU A 366 -4.03 -34.56 -33.05
N GLY A 367 -5.22 -35.07 -32.63
CA GLY A 367 -6.45 -34.29 -32.58
C GLY A 367 -6.36 -33.08 -31.67
N ILE A 368 -5.73 -33.16 -30.50
CA ILE A 368 -5.49 -32.03 -29.59
C ILE A 368 -4.51 -31.02 -30.22
N ALA A 369 -3.44 -31.51 -30.88
CA ALA A 369 -2.42 -30.64 -31.49
C ALA A 369 -2.95 -29.88 -32.68
N VAL A 370 -3.61 -30.57 -33.63
CA VAL A 370 -4.00 -29.99 -34.93
C VAL A 370 -5.32 -29.24 -34.90
N ASN A 371 -6.29 -29.70 -34.11
CA ASN A 371 -7.58 -29.03 -33.96
C ASN A 371 -7.49 -27.91 -32.92
N SER A 372 -6.64 -26.92 -33.15
CA SER A 372 -6.42 -25.77 -32.25
C SER A 372 -5.78 -24.59 -32.97
N THR A 373 -6.32 -23.39 -32.72
CA THR A 373 -5.80 -22.10 -33.21
C THR A 373 -4.77 -21.47 -32.27
N ALA A 374 -4.65 -21.97 -31.04
CA ALA A 374 -3.69 -21.46 -30.07
C ALA A 374 -2.25 -21.91 -30.36
N SER A 375 -1.29 -21.21 -29.79
CA SER A 375 0.13 -21.55 -29.78
C SER A 375 0.75 -21.31 -28.40
N LEU A 376 1.96 -21.83 -28.19
CA LEU A 376 2.71 -21.60 -26.95
C LEU A 376 3.97 -20.78 -27.27
N ASP A 377 4.19 -19.74 -26.47
CA ASP A 377 5.50 -19.10 -26.38
C ASP A 377 6.37 -19.89 -25.39
N LEU A 378 7.45 -20.43 -25.90
CA LEU A 378 8.42 -21.23 -25.16
C LEU A 378 9.75 -20.48 -24.94
N SER A 379 9.75 -19.15 -25.02
CA SER A 379 10.93 -18.31 -24.78
C SER A 379 11.48 -18.54 -23.36
N ASP A 380 10.58 -18.74 -22.39
CA ASP A 380 10.91 -19.27 -21.08
C ASP A 380 10.44 -20.75 -21.00
N ALA A 381 11.39 -21.65 -21.08
CA ALA A 381 11.12 -23.10 -21.05
C ALA A 381 10.51 -23.57 -19.71
N GLN A 382 10.69 -22.80 -18.61
CA GLN A 382 10.12 -23.14 -17.30
C GLN A 382 8.69 -22.63 -17.13
N HIS A 383 8.33 -21.53 -17.82
CA HIS A 383 7.02 -20.89 -17.74
C HIS A 383 6.44 -20.62 -19.12
N PRO A 384 6.02 -21.66 -19.87
CA PRO A 384 5.40 -21.47 -21.18
C PRO A 384 4.11 -20.65 -21.07
N THR A 385 3.96 -19.66 -21.97
CA THR A 385 2.76 -18.82 -22.02
C THR A 385 1.89 -19.15 -23.23
N VAL A 386 0.57 -19.04 -23.06
CA VAL A 386 -0.41 -19.33 -24.12
C VAL A 386 -0.61 -18.09 -24.97
N LEU A 387 -0.53 -18.26 -26.30
CA LEU A 387 -0.90 -17.28 -27.29
C LEU A 387 -2.18 -17.72 -27.99
N GLY A 388 -3.22 -16.89 -27.98
CA GLY A 388 -4.54 -17.20 -28.55
C GLY A 388 -5.55 -17.67 -27.52
N ASN A 389 -6.46 -18.59 -27.92
CA ASN A 389 -7.55 -19.02 -27.05
C ASN A 389 -7.08 -19.77 -25.79
N PRO A 390 -7.38 -19.28 -24.55
CA PRO A 390 -6.87 -19.89 -23.32
C PRO A 390 -7.32 -21.34 -23.10
N THR A 391 -8.52 -21.72 -23.55
CA THR A 391 -9.04 -23.08 -23.43
C THR A 391 -8.28 -24.06 -24.30
N GLU A 392 -7.94 -23.63 -25.51
CA GLU A 392 -7.11 -24.42 -26.45
C GLU A 392 -5.67 -24.48 -26.01
N GLY A 393 -5.15 -23.35 -25.52
CA GLY A 393 -3.80 -23.28 -24.95
C GLY A 393 -3.60 -24.23 -23.77
N ALA A 394 -4.63 -24.41 -22.93
CA ALA A 394 -4.57 -25.38 -21.83
C ALA A 394 -4.33 -26.81 -22.31
N LEU A 395 -4.91 -27.19 -23.46
CA LEU A 395 -4.70 -28.49 -24.09
C LEU A 395 -3.27 -28.63 -24.62
N LEU A 396 -2.75 -27.58 -25.25
CA LEU A 396 -1.37 -27.56 -25.76
C LEU A 396 -0.35 -27.60 -24.62
N LEU A 397 -0.59 -26.88 -23.52
CA LEU A 397 0.23 -26.97 -22.30
C LEU A 397 0.24 -28.39 -21.74
N TRP A 398 -0.92 -29.04 -21.70
CA TRP A 398 -1.01 -30.42 -21.26
C TRP A 398 -0.20 -31.38 -22.15
N LEU A 399 -0.22 -31.22 -23.50
CA LEU A 399 0.64 -31.96 -24.40
C LEU A 399 2.11 -31.74 -24.11
N HIS A 400 2.51 -30.48 -23.92
CA HIS A 400 3.88 -30.10 -23.59
C HIS A 400 4.36 -30.75 -22.28
N GLU A 401 3.53 -30.69 -21.23
CA GLU A 401 3.81 -31.33 -19.92
C GLU A 401 3.96 -32.86 -20.01
N LYS A 402 3.30 -33.48 -21.00
CA LYS A 402 3.44 -34.92 -21.32
C LYS A 402 4.65 -35.24 -22.19
N GLY A 403 5.45 -34.23 -22.58
CA GLY A 403 6.66 -34.35 -23.36
C GLY A 403 6.41 -34.46 -24.88
N TYR A 404 5.26 -34.02 -25.38
CA TYR A 404 4.94 -33.97 -26.81
C TYR A 404 5.09 -32.56 -27.35
N ASP A 405 5.87 -32.41 -28.44
CA ASP A 405 5.95 -31.12 -29.15
C ASP A 405 4.81 -31.01 -30.15
N TYR A 406 3.80 -30.20 -29.83
CA TYR A 406 2.64 -29.98 -30.67
C TYR A 406 3.00 -29.36 -32.04
N ARG A 407 4.13 -28.63 -32.14
CA ARG A 407 4.59 -28.01 -33.40
C ARG A 407 5.04 -29.06 -34.39
N GLN A 408 5.74 -30.09 -33.87
CA GLN A 408 6.14 -31.22 -34.69
C GLN A 408 4.90 -32.02 -35.14
N LEU A 409 3.95 -32.29 -34.23
CA LEU A 409 2.71 -32.96 -34.59
C LEU A 409 1.89 -32.21 -35.63
N ARG A 410 1.91 -30.88 -35.63
CA ARG A 410 1.29 -30.04 -36.67
C ARG A 410 2.07 -30.03 -38.00
N ALA A 411 3.39 -30.06 -37.94
CA ALA A 411 4.25 -30.08 -39.14
C ALA A 411 4.15 -31.39 -39.92
N ASP A 412 3.89 -32.51 -39.23
CA ASP A 412 3.81 -33.84 -39.83
C ASP A 412 2.46 -34.14 -40.49
N VAL A 413 1.50 -33.18 -40.46
CA VAL A 413 0.12 -33.35 -40.89
C VAL A 413 -0.20 -32.41 -42.04
N GLU A 414 -0.92 -32.88 -43.04
CA GLU A 414 -1.50 -32.09 -44.12
C GLU A 414 -2.96 -31.74 -43.79
N ILE A 415 -3.24 -30.45 -43.53
CA ILE A 415 -4.59 -29.97 -43.26
C ILE A 415 -5.33 -29.82 -44.58
N ILE A 416 -6.52 -30.44 -44.68
CA ILE A 416 -7.36 -30.43 -45.88
C ILE A 416 -8.46 -29.39 -45.78
N ASP A 417 -9.11 -29.32 -44.60
CA ASP A 417 -10.19 -28.36 -44.30
C ASP A 417 -10.25 -28.00 -42.82
N GLU A 418 -10.66 -26.79 -42.52
CA GLU A 418 -10.85 -26.31 -41.17
C GLU A 418 -12.24 -25.68 -40.98
N LEU A 419 -12.95 -26.11 -39.96
CA LEU A 419 -14.19 -25.52 -39.48
C LEU A 419 -13.95 -24.75 -38.20
N PRO A 420 -13.81 -23.39 -38.25
CA PRO A 420 -13.56 -22.59 -37.05
C PRO A 420 -14.68 -22.71 -36.02
N PHE A 421 -14.34 -22.45 -34.73
CA PHE A 421 -15.36 -22.40 -33.67
C PHE A 421 -16.38 -21.29 -33.91
N SER A 422 -17.66 -21.59 -33.71
CA SER A 422 -18.68 -20.56 -33.64
C SER A 422 -19.57 -20.77 -32.41
N THR A 423 -20.08 -19.67 -31.86
CA THR A 423 -20.97 -19.69 -30.68
C THR A 423 -22.30 -20.38 -30.95
N GLU A 424 -22.73 -20.42 -32.21
CA GLU A 424 -23.97 -21.11 -32.63
C GLU A 424 -23.77 -22.63 -32.71
N ARG A 425 -22.68 -23.07 -33.34
CA ARG A 425 -22.34 -24.49 -33.48
C ARG A 425 -21.74 -25.11 -32.23
N LYS A 426 -21.08 -24.29 -31.39
CA LYS A 426 -20.36 -24.71 -30.18
C LYS A 426 -19.36 -25.84 -30.38
N CYS A 427 -18.85 -26.01 -31.59
CA CYS A 427 -17.82 -26.98 -31.93
C CYS A 427 -16.87 -26.39 -33.03
N MET A 428 -15.69 -26.97 -33.15
CA MET A 428 -14.75 -26.75 -34.25
C MET A 428 -14.23 -28.08 -34.71
N GLY A 429 -13.79 -28.12 -35.99
CA GLY A 429 -13.27 -29.32 -36.59
C GLY A 429 -12.11 -29.09 -37.53
N THR A 430 -11.22 -30.06 -37.66
CA THR A 430 -10.10 -30.06 -38.58
C THR A 430 -9.99 -31.39 -39.30
N LEU A 431 -9.96 -31.36 -40.60
CA LEU A 431 -9.80 -32.55 -41.45
C LEU A 431 -8.34 -32.61 -41.94
N VAL A 432 -7.73 -33.75 -41.68
CA VAL A 432 -6.28 -33.91 -41.94
C VAL A 432 -5.94 -35.24 -42.56
N ARG A 433 -4.81 -35.30 -43.32
CA ARG A 433 -4.08 -36.57 -43.51
C ARG A 433 -3.14 -36.78 -42.35
N SER A 434 -3.38 -37.83 -41.58
CA SER A 434 -2.68 -38.12 -40.34
C SER A 434 -1.19 -38.36 -40.53
N GLY A 435 -0.35 -37.69 -39.75
CA GLY A 435 1.09 -37.93 -39.69
C GLY A 435 1.44 -39.13 -38.80
N LEU A 436 0.65 -39.41 -37.78
CA LEU A 436 0.86 -40.52 -36.85
C LEU A 436 0.24 -41.84 -37.35
N LEU A 437 -0.76 -41.78 -38.21
CA LEU A 437 -1.43 -42.93 -38.80
C LEU A 437 -1.37 -42.82 -40.35
N PRO A 438 -0.23 -43.19 -40.95
CA PRO A 438 0.02 -42.95 -42.37
C PRO A 438 -1.05 -43.58 -43.28
N GLY A 439 -1.52 -42.80 -44.27
CA GLY A 439 -2.51 -43.23 -45.26
C GLY A 439 -3.96 -43.11 -44.77
N LYS A 440 -4.21 -42.55 -43.56
CA LYS A 440 -5.58 -42.31 -43.07
C LYS A 440 -5.92 -40.83 -43.14
N THR A 441 -7.11 -40.53 -43.64
CA THR A 441 -7.72 -39.18 -43.57
C THR A 441 -8.65 -39.14 -42.38
N ILE A 442 -8.47 -38.19 -41.46
CA ILE A 442 -9.18 -38.15 -40.16
C ILE A 442 -9.79 -36.77 -39.97
N LEU A 443 -11.07 -36.77 -39.64
CA LEU A 443 -11.76 -35.59 -39.14
C LEU A 443 -11.76 -35.59 -37.62
N TYR A 444 -11.16 -34.55 -37.04
CA TYR A 444 -11.17 -34.28 -35.58
C TYR A 444 -12.20 -33.22 -35.24
N ILE A 445 -13.03 -33.41 -34.26
CA ILE A 445 -14.00 -32.44 -33.76
C ILE A 445 -13.88 -32.30 -32.27
N LYS A 446 -13.89 -31.05 -31.79
CA LYS A 446 -13.99 -30.75 -30.37
C LYS A 446 -15.06 -29.68 -30.11
N GLY A 447 -15.70 -29.73 -28.96
CA GLY A 447 -16.73 -28.74 -28.62
C GLY A 447 -17.52 -29.11 -27.35
N ALA A 448 -18.68 -28.47 -27.20
CA ALA A 448 -19.59 -28.77 -26.11
C ALA A 448 -20.02 -30.23 -26.20
N THR A 449 -19.93 -30.96 -25.10
CA THR A 449 -20.11 -32.43 -25.11
C THR A 449 -21.51 -32.85 -25.54
N ASP A 450 -22.53 -32.08 -25.22
CA ASP A 450 -23.91 -32.30 -25.67
C ASP A 450 -24.03 -32.20 -27.19
N ILE A 451 -23.35 -31.28 -27.81
CA ILE A 451 -23.31 -31.10 -29.26
C ILE A 451 -22.51 -32.23 -29.91
N ILE A 452 -21.32 -32.54 -29.35
CA ILE A 452 -20.50 -33.64 -29.86
C ILE A 452 -21.23 -34.95 -29.81
N ARG A 453 -21.93 -35.23 -28.69
CA ARG A 453 -22.78 -36.45 -28.53
C ARG A 453 -23.81 -36.59 -29.66
N TYR A 454 -24.40 -35.47 -30.11
CA TYR A 454 -25.41 -35.50 -31.17
C TYR A 454 -24.86 -36.03 -32.51
N TYR A 455 -23.55 -35.77 -32.76
CA TYR A 455 -22.89 -36.25 -33.99
C TYR A 455 -22.24 -37.62 -33.83
N CYS A 456 -22.23 -38.24 -32.67
CA CYS A 456 -21.56 -39.52 -32.42
C CYS A 456 -22.51 -40.68 -32.50
N SER A 457 -22.12 -41.72 -33.26
CA SER A 457 -22.80 -43.03 -33.33
C SER A 457 -22.18 -44.07 -32.42
N ASP A 458 -20.91 -43.87 -32.01
CA ASP A 458 -20.13 -44.84 -31.24
C ASP A 458 -19.27 -44.13 -30.18
N ILE A 459 -18.84 -44.91 -29.17
CA ILE A 459 -17.95 -44.44 -28.11
C ILE A 459 -16.67 -45.28 -28.12
N MET A 460 -15.51 -44.64 -28.10
CA MET A 460 -14.23 -45.32 -28.00
C MET A 460 -14.05 -45.85 -26.57
N GLY A 461 -13.77 -47.18 -26.44
CA GLY A 461 -13.60 -47.83 -25.14
C GLY A 461 -14.89 -48.33 -24.50
N ASP A 462 -14.85 -48.78 -23.23
CA ASP A 462 -15.92 -49.48 -22.52
C ASP A 462 -16.90 -48.59 -21.74
N ARG A 463 -16.96 -47.27 -22.03
CA ARG A 463 -17.79 -46.31 -21.29
C ARG A 463 -19.19 -46.18 -21.84
N SER A 464 -20.14 -45.89 -20.93
CA SER A 464 -21.51 -45.55 -21.32
C SER A 464 -21.72 -44.02 -21.33
N TRP A 465 -22.72 -43.57 -22.10
CA TRP A 465 -23.14 -42.16 -22.09
C TRP A 465 -23.62 -41.68 -20.71
N ASP A 466 -24.15 -42.61 -19.90
CA ASP A 466 -24.62 -42.27 -18.54
C ASP A 466 -23.43 -41.97 -17.61
N ASP A 467 -22.34 -42.74 -17.70
CA ASP A 467 -21.12 -42.51 -16.94
C ASP A 467 -20.46 -41.15 -17.34
N ILE A 468 -20.39 -40.88 -18.66
CA ILE A 468 -19.85 -39.64 -19.20
C ILE A 468 -20.70 -38.45 -18.70
N THR A 469 -22.02 -38.56 -18.76
CA THR A 469 -22.91 -37.48 -18.31
C THR A 469 -22.80 -37.24 -16.80
N ALA A 470 -22.73 -38.29 -16.00
CA ALA A 470 -22.54 -38.17 -14.55
C ALA A 470 -21.19 -37.46 -14.21
N GLN A 471 -20.12 -37.80 -14.93
CA GLN A 471 -18.82 -37.20 -14.73
C GLN A 471 -18.79 -35.75 -15.19
N LEU A 472 -19.43 -35.41 -16.31
CA LEU A 472 -19.59 -34.03 -16.78
C LEU A 472 -20.33 -33.15 -15.76
N LEU A 473 -21.48 -33.66 -15.24
CA LEU A 473 -22.22 -32.94 -14.20
C LEU A 473 -21.40 -32.71 -12.95
N LYS A 474 -20.57 -33.66 -12.54
CA LYS A 474 -19.67 -33.53 -11.42
C LYS A 474 -18.63 -32.39 -11.66
N TRP A 475 -18.03 -32.36 -12.85
CA TRP A 475 -17.04 -31.34 -13.20
C TRP A 475 -17.67 -29.94 -13.38
N GLN A 476 -18.86 -29.88 -14.02
CA GLN A 476 -19.62 -28.64 -14.18
C GLN A 476 -20.08 -28.06 -12.85
N ASN A 477 -20.48 -28.90 -11.90
CA ASN A 477 -20.83 -28.52 -10.53
C ASN A 477 -19.59 -28.01 -9.77
N GLN A 478 -18.39 -28.43 -10.15
CA GLN A 478 -17.10 -27.91 -9.67
C GLN A 478 -16.60 -26.71 -10.50
N ALA A 479 -17.48 -26.13 -11.34
CA ALA A 479 -17.21 -24.94 -12.12
C ALA A 479 -16.09 -25.05 -13.17
N MET A 480 -15.83 -26.27 -13.63
CA MET A 480 -14.86 -26.53 -14.67
C MET A 480 -15.48 -26.37 -16.06
N ARG A 481 -14.72 -25.87 -17.02
CA ARG A 481 -15.09 -25.91 -18.42
C ARG A 481 -14.87 -27.32 -18.94
N THR A 482 -15.86 -27.86 -19.63
CA THR A 482 -15.78 -29.22 -20.18
C THR A 482 -15.83 -29.18 -21.70
N LEU A 483 -14.98 -30.00 -22.36
CA LEU A 483 -15.00 -30.19 -23.79
C LEU A 483 -15.07 -31.68 -24.06
N GLY A 484 -15.83 -32.06 -25.12
CA GLY A 484 -15.82 -33.39 -25.72
C GLY A 484 -14.92 -33.44 -26.95
N PHE A 485 -14.36 -34.61 -27.23
CA PHE A 485 -13.59 -34.92 -28.42
C PHE A 485 -14.20 -36.07 -29.15
N ALA A 486 -14.23 -35.97 -30.48
CA ALA A 486 -14.66 -37.02 -31.39
C ALA A 486 -13.78 -37.06 -32.63
N CYS A 487 -13.68 -38.17 -33.27
CA CYS A 487 -13.02 -38.31 -34.56
C CYS A 487 -13.80 -39.23 -35.53
N MET A 488 -13.47 -39.15 -36.79
CA MET A 488 -13.97 -40.02 -37.85
C MET A 488 -12.84 -40.32 -38.84
N ILE A 489 -12.56 -41.57 -39.03
CA ILE A 489 -11.64 -42.02 -40.10
C ILE A 489 -12.44 -42.11 -41.38
N ILE A 490 -12.05 -41.30 -42.38
CA ILE A 490 -12.73 -41.26 -43.68
C ILE A 490 -12.12 -42.31 -44.58
N PRO A 491 -12.91 -43.27 -45.07
CA PRO A 491 -12.43 -44.29 -46.01
C PRO A 491 -12.04 -43.68 -47.38
N ASP A 492 -11.04 -44.23 -48.05
CA ASP A 492 -10.63 -43.80 -49.39
C ASP A 492 -11.73 -43.97 -50.45
N SER A 493 -12.74 -44.79 -50.15
CA SER A 493 -13.91 -45.03 -50.99
C SER A 493 -15.11 -44.13 -50.67
N SER A 494 -14.94 -43.10 -49.86
CA SER A 494 -16.00 -42.21 -49.46
C SER A 494 -16.54 -41.37 -50.60
N GLU A 495 -17.83 -41.04 -50.61
CA GLU A 495 -18.49 -40.19 -51.57
C GLU A 495 -18.07 -38.72 -51.46
N PHE A 496 -17.35 -38.35 -50.36
CA PHE A 496 -16.94 -37.01 -50.11
C PHE A 496 -15.66 -36.65 -50.88
N LYS A 497 -15.75 -35.68 -51.82
CA LYS A 497 -14.58 -35.11 -52.44
C LYS A 497 -13.88 -34.21 -51.45
N LEU A 498 -12.63 -34.53 -51.12
CA LEU A 498 -11.80 -33.74 -50.16
C LEU A 498 -11.50 -32.37 -50.76
N HIS A 499 -12.14 -31.32 -50.22
CA HIS A 499 -11.98 -29.92 -50.61
C HIS A 499 -12.32 -29.02 -49.42
N GLU A 500 -12.00 -27.74 -49.50
CA GLU A 500 -12.36 -26.74 -48.49
C GLU A 500 -13.90 -26.65 -48.34
N GLY A 501 -14.42 -26.66 -47.07
CA GLY A 501 -15.84 -26.68 -46.76
C GLY A 501 -16.49 -28.05 -46.66
N VAL A 502 -15.73 -29.14 -46.83
CA VAL A 502 -16.24 -30.52 -46.80
C VAL A 502 -16.70 -30.95 -45.40
N ILE A 503 -16.10 -30.38 -44.32
CA ILE A 503 -16.49 -30.69 -42.92
C ILE A 503 -17.95 -30.37 -42.67
N SER A 504 -18.46 -29.23 -43.17
CA SER A 504 -19.87 -28.87 -43.02
C SER A 504 -20.81 -29.89 -43.72
N GLN A 505 -20.44 -30.36 -44.89
CA GLN A 505 -21.19 -31.38 -45.66
C GLN A 505 -21.21 -32.72 -44.89
N ILE A 506 -20.10 -33.14 -44.32
CA ILE A 506 -19.98 -34.35 -43.52
C ILE A 506 -20.90 -34.24 -42.30
N LEU A 507 -20.87 -33.12 -41.55
CA LEU A 507 -21.69 -32.92 -40.38
C LEU A 507 -23.20 -32.90 -40.72
N ASP A 508 -23.58 -32.33 -41.84
CA ASP A 508 -24.97 -32.29 -42.29
C ASP A 508 -25.44 -33.71 -42.72
N SER A 509 -24.59 -34.49 -43.35
CA SER A 509 -24.90 -35.88 -43.71
C SER A 509 -25.08 -36.79 -42.50
N ILE A 510 -24.39 -36.56 -41.42
CA ILE A 510 -24.54 -37.29 -40.14
C ILE A 510 -25.90 -36.99 -39.49
N LYS A 511 -26.42 -35.76 -39.62
CA LYS A 511 -27.75 -35.35 -39.11
C LYS A 511 -28.87 -36.17 -39.76
N ASP A 512 -28.67 -36.57 -41.02
CA ASP A 512 -29.66 -37.38 -41.81
C ASP A 512 -29.56 -38.89 -41.53
N GLY A 513 -28.80 -39.36 -40.53
CA GLY A 513 -28.78 -40.72 -40.04
C GLY A 513 -27.72 -41.65 -40.60
N ASN A 514 -26.70 -41.15 -41.27
CA ASN A 514 -25.53 -41.88 -41.77
C ASN A 514 -24.45 -42.00 -40.69
N ASN A 515 -23.43 -42.86 -40.94
CA ASN A 515 -22.32 -43.16 -40.03
C ASN A 515 -21.80 -41.92 -39.28
N GLY A 516 -22.00 -41.91 -37.95
CA GLY A 516 -21.58 -40.79 -37.08
C GLY A 516 -20.12 -40.86 -36.69
N LEU A 517 -19.72 -39.80 -35.93
CA LEU A 517 -18.37 -39.72 -35.35
C LEU A 517 -18.22 -40.77 -34.22
N THR A 518 -17.00 -41.14 -33.91
CA THR A 518 -16.63 -41.92 -32.71
C THR A 518 -16.19 -40.97 -31.61
N PHE A 519 -16.89 -41.04 -30.49
CA PHE A 519 -16.57 -40.20 -29.31
C PHE A 519 -15.31 -40.70 -28.62
N GLN A 520 -14.33 -39.83 -28.43
CA GLN A 520 -13.00 -40.18 -27.87
C GLN A 520 -12.92 -39.96 -26.34
N GLY A 521 -13.65 -38.95 -25.82
CA GLY A 521 -13.61 -38.65 -24.41
C GLY A 521 -13.86 -37.18 -24.05
N ILE A 522 -13.62 -36.84 -22.81
CA ILE A 522 -13.92 -35.55 -22.22
C ILE A 522 -12.69 -34.98 -21.50
N VAL A 523 -12.63 -33.66 -21.42
CA VAL A 523 -11.64 -32.93 -20.64
C VAL A 523 -12.32 -31.90 -19.75
N ALA A 524 -11.81 -31.75 -18.53
CA ALA A 524 -12.12 -30.65 -17.62
C ALA A 524 -10.96 -29.67 -17.58
N ILE A 525 -11.26 -28.39 -17.79
CA ILE A 525 -10.30 -27.29 -17.82
C ILE A 525 -10.74 -26.25 -16.80
N ALA A 526 -9.82 -25.82 -15.95
CA ALA A 526 -10.07 -24.81 -14.93
C ALA A 526 -8.89 -23.86 -14.77
N ASP A 527 -9.16 -22.67 -14.24
CA ASP A 527 -8.14 -21.77 -13.76
C ASP A 527 -7.91 -22.11 -12.27
N PRO A 528 -6.75 -22.72 -11.92
CA PRO A 528 -6.53 -23.25 -10.57
C PRO A 528 -6.34 -22.13 -9.56
N VAL A 529 -6.84 -22.35 -8.34
CA VAL A 529 -6.52 -21.51 -7.18
C VAL A 529 -5.02 -21.56 -6.90
N ARG A 530 -4.41 -20.41 -6.59
CA ARG A 530 -3.01 -20.33 -6.17
C ARG A 530 -2.81 -21.06 -4.84
N LYS A 531 -1.74 -21.81 -4.70
CA LYS A 531 -1.49 -22.70 -3.55
C LYS A 531 -1.46 -21.96 -2.20
N GLU A 532 -0.95 -20.74 -2.19
CA GLU A 532 -0.80 -19.89 -0.99
C GLU A 532 -2.08 -19.18 -0.57
N VAL A 533 -3.08 -19.05 -1.43
CA VAL A 533 -4.29 -18.24 -1.17
C VAL A 533 -5.14 -18.78 -0.02
N PRO A 534 -5.41 -20.10 0.13
CA PRO A 534 -6.24 -20.58 1.23
C PRO A 534 -5.69 -20.24 2.61
N ASP A 535 -4.37 -20.32 2.79
CA ASP A 535 -3.71 -19.97 4.06
C ASP A 535 -3.73 -18.46 4.29
N ALA A 536 -3.49 -17.66 3.25
CA ALA A 536 -3.52 -16.20 3.33
C ALA A 536 -4.93 -15.65 3.61
N VAL A 537 -5.96 -16.24 3.02
CA VAL A 537 -7.36 -15.90 3.32
C VAL A 537 -7.70 -16.25 4.77
N ARG A 538 -7.30 -17.44 5.24
CA ARG A 538 -7.49 -17.84 6.64
C ARG A 538 -6.82 -16.85 7.60
N GLU A 539 -5.59 -16.45 7.34
CA GLU A 539 -4.88 -15.45 8.13
C GLU A 539 -5.64 -14.12 8.20
N CYS A 540 -6.22 -13.66 7.09
CA CYS A 540 -7.07 -12.46 7.07
C CYS A 540 -8.35 -12.63 7.90
N LEU A 541 -9.05 -13.77 7.79
CA LEU A 541 -10.26 -14.08 8.55
C LEU A 541 -9.96 -14.17 10.06
N ASP A 542 -8.86 -14.82 10.45
CA ASP A 542 -8.39 -14.93 11.83
C ASP A 542 -8.01 -13.54 12.39
N ALA A 543 -7.50 -12.66 11.53
CA ALA A 543 -7.23 -11.27 11.86
C ALA A 543 -8.50 -10.39 11.96
N GLY A 544 -9.70 -10.98 11.80
CA GLY A 544 -10.99 -10.29 11.87
C GLY A 544 -11.31 -9.45 10.64
N ILE A 545 -10.75 -9.78 9.48
CA ILE A 545 -10.99 -9.11 8.21
C ILE A 545 -11.89 -10.00 7.37
N ASP A 546 -13.06 -9.50 6.97
CA ASP A 546 -13.93 -10.20 6.04
C ASP A 546 -13.35 -10.18 4.63
N VAL A 547 -13.40 -11.33 3.94
CA VAL A 547 -13.00 -11.41 2.53
C VAL A 547 -14.24 -11.71 1.70
N LYS A 548 -14.51 -10.88 0.69
CA LYS A 548 -15.67 -11.00 -0.21
C LYS A 548 -15.19 -11.18 -1.65
N ILE A 549 -15.81 -12.11 -2.39
CA ILE A 549 -15.50 -12.37 -3.80
C ILE A 549 -16.48 -11.58 -4.67
N VAL A 550 -15.96 -10.83 -5.63
CA VAL A 550 -16.74 -10.08 -6.62
C VAL A 550 -16.21 -10.43 -8.00
N THR A 551 -16.98 -11.21 -8.78
CA THR A 551 -16.50 -11.77 -10.03
C THR A 551 -17.56 -11.75 -11.12
N GLY A 552 -17.13 -11.68 -12.40
CA GLY A 552 -17.97 -11.88 -13.57
C GLY A 552 -18.43 -13.33 -13.79
N ASP A 553 -17.87 -14.28 -13.05
CA ASP A 553 -18.19 -15.71 -13.18
C ASP A 553 -19.59 -16.08 -12.68
N THR A 554 -19.99 -17.31 -13.00
CA THR A 554 -21.29 -17.86 -12.54
C THR A 554 -21.31 -18.09 -11.03
N PRO A 555 -22.48 -18.10 -10.38
CA PRO A 555 -22.60 -18.37 -8.94
C PRO A 555 -22.00 -19.73 -8.53
N GLY A 556 -22.10 -20.74 -9.37
CA GLY A 556 -21.53 -22.07 -9.13
C GLY A 556 -20.00 -22.03 -9.06
N THR A 557 -19.37 -21.37 -10.04
CA THR A 557 -17.91 -21.18 -10.08
C THR A 557 -17.41 -20.38 -8.87
N ALA A 558 -18.09 -19.28 -8.57
CA ALA A 558 -17.70 -18.41 -7.47
C ALA A 558 -17.85 -19.09 -6.09
N LYS A 559 -18.89 -19.89 -5.88
CA LYS A 559 -19.09 -20.71 -4.66
C LYS A 559 -17.99 -21.77 -4.52
N GLU A 560 -17.64 -22.46 -5.61
CA GLU A 560 -16.60 -23.50 -5.56
C GLU A 560 -15.23 -22.92 -5.24
N ILE A 561 -14.84 -21.83 -5.89
CA ILE A 561 -13.61 -21.11 -5.56
C ILE A 561 -13.66 -20.62 -4.11
N GLY A 562 -14.77 -20.03 -3.69
CA GLY A 562 -14.98 -19.59 -2.31
C GLY A 562 -14.80 -20.73 -1.29
N ARG A 563 -15.23 -21.95 -1.63
CA ARG A 563 -15.05 -23.15 -0.81
C ARG A 563 -13.57 -23.57 -0.74
N GLN A 564 -12.89 -23.59 -1.88
CA GLN A 564 -11.46 -23.95 -1.94
C GLN A 564 -10.58 -22.98 -1.16
N VAL A 565 -10.88 -21.68 -1.15
CA VAL A 565 -10.11 -20.67 -0.41
C VAL A 565 -10.60 -20.46 1.03
N GLY A 566 -11.69 -21.10 1.45
CA GLY A 566 -12.20 -21.04 2.81
C GLY A 566 -13.13 -19.86 3.13
N ILE A 567 -13.55 -19.07 2.14
CA ILE A 567 -14.52 -17.98 2.29
C ILE A 567 -15.95 -18.53 2.40
N TRP A 568 -16.27 -19.55 1.61
CA TRP A 568 -17.57 -20.22 1.59
C TRP A 568 -17.52 -21.51 2.40
N THR A 569 -18.47 -21.71 3.30
CA THR A 569 -18.56 -22.89 4.17
C THR A 569 -19.95 -23.53 4.05
N GLU A 570 -20.12 -24.77 4.51
CA GLU A 570 -21.40 -25.48 4.53
C GLU A 570 -22.47 -24.81 5.42
N LYS A 571 -22.06 -23.90 6.30
CA LYS A 571 -22.96 -23.12 7.16
C LYS A 571 -23.56 -21.92 6.46
N ASP A 572 -23.03 -21.56 5.30
CA ASP A 572 -23.47 -20.38 4.56
C ASP A 572 -24.75 -20.70 3.75
N CYS A 573 -25.68 -19.77 3.77
CA CYS A 573 -26.95 -19.92 3.06
C CYS A 573 -26.94 -19.15 1.73
N ASP A 574 -27.90 -19.39 0.88
CA ASP A 574 -28.01 -18.71 -0.42
C ASP A 574 -28.16 -17.19 -0.32
N ARG A 575 -28.51 -16.66 0.85
CA ARG A 575 -28.52 -15.21 1.09
C ARG A 575 -27.12 -14.58 1.06
N CYS A 576 -26.06 -15.37 1.25
CA CYS A 576 -24.68 -14.91 1.24
C CYS A 576 -24.09 -14.76 -0.18
N VAL A 577 -24.82 -15.22 -1.20
CA VAL A 577 -24.50 -15.08 -2.63
C VAL A 577 -25.61 -14.32 -3.33
N ILE A 578 -25.22 -13.48 -4.29
CA ILE A 578 -26.13 -12.71 -5.13
C ILE A 578 -25.55 -12.59 -6.54
N THR A 579 -26.40 -12.50 -7.54
CA THR A 579 -26.00 -12.15 -8.91
C THR A 579 -25.96 -10.63 -9.10
N GLY A 580 -25.19 -10.14 -10.08
CA GLY A 580 -25.10 -8.71 -10.38
C GLY A 580 -26.46 -8.09 -10.71
N SER A 581 -27.33 -8.80 -11.46
CA SER A 581 -28.69 -8.35 -11.77
C SER A 581 -29.61 -8.23 -10.54
N GLU A 582 -29.52 -9.23 -9.64
CA GLU A 582 -30.26 -9.15 -8.36
C GLU A 582 -29.69 -8.06 -7.45
N PHE A 583 -28.38 -7.88 -7.44
CA PHE A 583 -27.70 -6.84 -6.65
C PHE A 583 -28.09 -5.43 -7.10
N GLU A 584 -28.20 -5.20 -8.40
CA GLU A 584 -28.67 -3.94 -8.97
C GLU A 584 -30.12 -3.64 -8.58
N ALA A 585 -30.97 -4.66 -8.56
CA ALA A 585 -32.40 -4.53 -8.24
C ALA A 585 -32.67 -4.23 -6.76
N LEU A 586 -31.69 -4.43 -5.85
CA LEU A 586 -31.84 -4.11 -4.44
C LEU A 586 -31.97 -2.60 -4.22
N SER A 587 -32.94 -2.17 -3.42
CA SER A 587 -32.98 -0.81 -2.89
C SER A 587 -31.81 -0.57 -1.92
N ASP A 588 -31.46 0.68 -1.71
CA ASP A 588 -30.35 1.04 -0.80
C ASP A 588 -30.61 0.57 0.65
N LYS A 589 -31.87 0.49 1.06
CA LYS A 589 -32.26 -0.02 2.38
C LYS A 589 -32.00 -1.54 2.48
N GLU A 590 -32.47 -2.31 1.51
CA GLU A 590 -32.25 -3.76 1.46
C GLU A 590 -30.77 -4.10 1.34
N LEU A 591 -30.06 -3.34 0.51
CA LEU A 591 -28.58 -3.47 0.40
C LEU A 591 -27.90 -3.20 1.74
N SER A 592 -28.28 -2.14 2.44
CA SER A 592 -27.75 -1.80 3.75
C SER A 592 -27.97 -2.90 4.80
N GLU A 593 -29.10 -3.61 4.75
CA GLU A 593 -29.40 -4.70 5.67
C GLU A 593 -28.61 -5.98 5.32
N ARG A 594 -28.34 -6.22 4.03
CA ARG A 594 -27.76 -7.47 3.52
C ARG A 594 -26.23 -7.41 3.31
N VAL A 595 -25.65 -6.24 3.09
CA VAL A 595 -24.25 -6.07 2.64
C VAL A 595 -23.22 -6.75 3.54
N ASN A 596 -23.44 -6.78 4.85
CA ASN A 596 -22.53 -7.43 5.80
C ASN A 596 -22.51 -8.96 5.64
N SER A 597 -23.68 -9.57 5.36
CA SER A 597 -23.80 -11.03 5.19
C SER A 597 -23.39 -11.52 3.81
N LEU A 598 -23.31 -10.65 2.80
CA LEU A 598 -22.86 -11.01 1.46
C LEU A 598 -21.40 -11.43 1.48
N LYS A 599 -21.09 -12.59 0.91
CA LYS A 599 -19.75 -13.13 0.72
C LYS A 599 -19.33 -13.14 -0.75
N ILE A 600 -20.29 -13.36 -1.65
CA ILE A 600 -20.04 -13.55 -3.09
C ILE A 600 -21.03 -12.73 -3.90
N ILE A 601 -20.51 -11.93 -4.83
CA ILE A 601 -21.29 -11.33 -5.93
C ILE A 601 -20.79 -11.97 -7.23
N ALA A 602 -21.66 -12.73 -7.90
CA ALA A 602 -21.38 -13.42 -9.13
C ALA A 602 -22.00 -12.67 -10.33
N ARG A 603 -21.42 -12.80 -11.53
CA ARG A 603 -21.81 -12.02 -12.73
C ARG A 603 -21.87 -10.52 -12.44
N ALA A 604 -20.93 -10.04 -11.62
CA ALA A 604 -20.82 -8.63 -11.25
C ALA A 604 -20.36 -7.78 -12.43
N ARG A 605 -20.96 -6.61 -12.57
CA ARG A 605 -20.51 -5.57 -13.49
C ARG A 605 -19.59 -4.59 -12.75
N PRO A 606 -18.82 -3.75 -13.45
CA PRO A 606 -17.92 -2.76 -12.84
C PRO A 606 -18.61 -1.87 -11.81
N MET A 607 -19.82 -1.39 -12.11
CA MET A 607 -20.59 -0.52 -11.20
C MET A 607 -21.12 -1.25 -9.97
N ASP A 608 -21.37 -2.56 -10.04
CA ASP A 608 -21.76 -3.37 -8.88
C ASP A 608 -20.63 -3.46 -7.86
N LYS A 609 -19.37 -3.58 -8.33
CA LYS A 609 -18.18 -3.54 -7.47
C LYS A 609 -18.08 -2.20 -6.72
N LYS A 610 -18.23 -1.08 -7.41
CA LYS A 610 -18.24 0.26 -6.81
C LYS A 610 -19.36 0.42 -5.79
N ARG A 611 -20.61 0.06 -6.14
CA ARG A 611 -21.78 0.15 -5.25
C ARG A 611 -21.62 -0.68 -3.98
N LEU A 612 -21.02 -1.87 -4.06
CA LEU A 612 -20.69 -2.69 -2.90
C LEU A 612 -19.73 -1.94 -1.95
N VAL A 613 -18.68 -1.35 -2.51
CA VAL A 613 -17.70 -0.57 -1.74
C VAL A 613 -18.37 0.57 -0.99
N GLU A 614 -19.18 1.37 -1.69
CA GLU A 614 -19.89 2.51 -1.10
C GLU A 614 -20.88 2.06 0.00
N ALA A 615 -21.60 0.95 -0.22
CA ALA A 615 -22.50 0.39 0.78
C ALA A 615 -21.78 -0.11 2.05
N LEU A 616 -20.61 -0.75 1.90
CA LEU A 616 -19.78 -1.17 3.03
C LEU A 616 -19.20 0.04 3.78
N GLN A 617 -18.77 1.08 3.06
CA GLN A 617 -18.27 2.32 3.67
C GLN A 617 -19.36 3.04 4.46
N ALA A 618 -20.61 3.06 3.97
CA ALA A 618 -21.76 3.60 4.68
C ALA A 618 -22.03 2.86 6.01
N LYS A 619 -21.61 1.58 6.13
CA LYS A 619 -21.63 0.79 7.37
C LYS A 619 -20.38 0.97 8.23
N HIS A 620 -19.56 1.96 7.94
CA HIS A 620 -18.31 2.29 8.62
C HIS A 620 -17.19 1.23 8.48
N HIS A 621 -17.29 0.33 7.49
CA HIS A 621 -16.20 -0.55 7.16
C HIS A 621 -15.04 0.21 6.48
N VAL A 622 -13.82 -0.19 6.78
CA VAL A 622 -12.65 0.22 6.01
C VAL A 622 -12.42 -0.83 4.93
N VAL A 623 -12.68 -0.46 3.69
CA VAL A 623 -12.74 -1.37 2.55
C VAL A 623 -11.46 -1.27 1.72
N ALA A 624 -10.81 -2.42 1.52
CA ALA A 624 -9.78 -2.60 0.50
C ALA A 624 -10.39 -3.36 -0.70
N VAL A 625 -9.98 -3.01 -1.91
CA VAL A 625 -10.45 -3.65 -3.15
C VAL A 625 -9.25 -4.11 -3.95
N THR A 626 -9.27 -5.35 -4.45
CA THR A 626 -8.29 -5.82 -5.43
C THR A 626 -8.88 -5.79 -6.83
N GLY A 627 -8.04 -5.51 -7.82
CA GLY A 627 -8.43 -5.57 -9.22
C GLY A 627 -7.21 -5.53 -10.13
N ASP A 628 -7.33 -6.09 -11.32
CA ASP A 628 -6.29 -6.13 -12.35
C ASP A 628 -6.74 -5.53 -13.68
N GLY A 629 -8.06 -5.39 -13.86
CA GLY A 629 -8.68 -4.91 -15.08
C GLY A 629 -9.09 -3.43 -15.05
N THR A 630 -9.32 -2.87 -16.22
CA THR A 630 -9.91 -1.54 -16.42
C THR A 630 -11.28 -1.44 -15.74
N ASN A 631 -12.02 -2.55 -15.75
CA ASN A 631 -13.35 -2.67 -15.13
C ASN A 631 -13.34 -2.50 -13.61
N ASP A 632 -12.17 -2.64 -12.98
CA ASP A 632 -12.01 -2.50 -11.53
C ASP A 632 -11.68 -1.06 -11.10
N ALA A 633 -11.22 -0.23 -12.02
CA ALA A 633 -10.77 1.13 -11.72
C ALA A 633 -11.79 1.98 -10.94
N PRO A 634 -13.11 1.97 -11.23
CA PRO A 634 -14.09 2.71 -10.44
C PRO A 634 -14.18 2.22 -8.99
N ALA A 635 -14.07 0.92 -8.75
CA ALA A 635 -14.10 0.33 -7.41
C ALA A 635 -12.79 0.58 -6.66
N LEU A 636 -11.63 0.45 -7.32
CA LEU A 636 -10.30 0.75 -6.79
C LEU A 636 -10.22 2.19 -6.29
N LYS A 637 -10.73 3.14 -7.10
CA LYS A 637 -10.75 4.58 -6.79
C LYS A 637 -11.74 4.93 -5.67
N ALA A 638 -12.87 4.22 -5.56
CA ALA A 638 -13.89 4.44 -4.53
C ALA A 638 -13.49 3.81 -3.19
N ALA A 639 -12.62 2.82 -3.16
CA ALA A 639 -12.17 2.13 -1.96
C ALA A 639 -11.36 3.05 -1.03
N HIS A 640 -11.24 2.67 0.25
CA HIS A 640 -10.29 3.32 1.15
C HIS A 640 -8.84 2.95 0.80
N VAL A 641 -8.63 1.74 0.26
CA VAL A 641 -7.36 1.31 -0.31
C VAL A 641 -7.63 0.50 -1.57
N GLY A 642 -7.24 1.03 -2.71
CA GLY A 642 -7.22 0.29 -3.99
C GLY A 642 -5.93 -0.52 -4.12
N LEU A 643 -6.04 -1.80 -4.45
CA LEU A 643 -4.93 -2.74 -4.60
C LEU A 643 -4.90 -3.26 -6.04
N SER A 644 -3.96 -2.82 -6.85
CA SER A 644 -3.77 -3.38 -8.20
C SER A 644 -2.80 -4.55 -8.18
N MET A 645 -2.96 -5.49 -9.12
CA MET A 645 -1.99 -6.55 -9.34
C MET A 645 -0.82 -6.05 -10.21
N GLY A 646 0.35 -6.68 -10.07
CA GLY A 646 1.55 -6.34 -10.82
C GLY A 646 1.37 -6.49 -12.33
N ASP A 647 0.65 -7.53 -12.76
CA ASP A 647 0.29 -7.78 -14.17
C ASP A 647 -0.99 -7.04 -14.59
N GLY A 648 -1.59 -6.26 -13.68
CA GLY A 648 -2.80 -5.49 -13.97
C GLY A 648 -2.56 -4.38 -14.99
N THR A 649 -3.64 -3.90 -15.57
CA THR A 649 -3.61 -2.82 -16.56
C THR A 649 -3.10 -1.50 -15.95
N SER A 650 -2.53 -0.62 -16.78
CA SER A 650 -2.08 0.71 -16.35
C SER A 650 -3.20 1.49 -15.65
N VAL A 651 -4.42 1.40 -16.17
CA VAL A 651 -5.61 2.06 -15.59
C VAL A 651 -5.92 1.55 -14.19
N ALA A 652 -5.84 0.23 -13.95
CA ALA A 652 -6.02 -0.34 -12.62
C ALA A 652 -4.90 0.10 -11.67
N LYS A 653 -3.64 0.12 -12.15
CA LYS A 653 -2.49 0.59 -11.38
C LYS A 653 -2.62 2.07 -11.01
N GLU A 654 -3.03 2.94 -11.94
CA GLU A 654 -3.23 4.37 -11.68
C GLU A 654 -4.38 4.64 -10.71
N ALA A 655 -5.46 3.86 -10.80
CA ALA A 655 -6.60 3.97 -9.90
C ALA A 655 -6.29 3.45 -8.48
N SER A 656 -5.22 2.68 -8.31
CA SER A 656 -4.86 2.03 -7.05
C SER A 656 -3.98 2.89 -6.15
N ASP A 657 -3.90 2.50 -4.88
CA ASP A 657 -3.05 3.11 -3.87
C ASP A 657 -1.80 2.27 -3.57
N ILE A 658 -1.89 0.95 -3.82
CA ILE A 658 -0.79 -0.02 -3.65
C ILE A 658 -0.84 -0.99 -4.85
N THR A 659 0.32 -1.30 -5.44
CA THR A 659 0.48 -2.35 -6.45
C THR A 659 1.14 -3.58 -5.84
N ILE A 660 0.53 -4.75 -6.01
CA ILE A 660 1.02 -6.05 -5.54
C ILE A 660 1.89 -6.68 -6.63
N ILE A 661 3.21 -6.52 -6.52
CA ILE A 661 4.17 -6.84 -7.59
C ILE A 661 4.16 -8.33 -7.96
N ASP A 662 3.99 -9.22 -6.99
CA ASP A 662 4.00 -10.67 -7.17
C ASP A 662 2.62 -11.30 -7.45
N ASN A 663 1.60 -10.48 -7.65
CA ASN A 663 0.21 -10.91 -7.86
C ASN A 663 -0.32 -11.87 -6.78
N SER A 664 0.29 -11.89 -5.60
CA SER A 664 -0.03 -12.84 -4.54
C SER A 664 -0.96 -12.24 -3.49
N PHE A 665 -2.05 -12.94 -3.18
CA PHE A 665 -2.95 -12.55 -2.10
C PHE A 665 -2.25 -12.54 -0.73
N SER A 666 -1.20 -13.35 -0.54
CA SER A 666 -0.41 -13.36 0.70
C SER A 666 0.31 -12.02 0.95
N SER A 667 0.70 -11.32 -0.12
CA SER A 667 1.29 -9.98 -0.03
C SER A 667 0.30 -8.94 0.49
N ILE A 668 -1.01 -9.13 0.24
CA ILE A 668 -2.07 -8.29 0.81
C ILE A 668 -2.14 -8.47 2.33
N GLY A 669 -2.10 -9.70 2.83
CA GLY A 669 -2.01 -9.99 4.28
C GLY A 669 -0.79 -9.33 4.92
N ARG A 670 0.39 -9.39 4.24
CA ARG A 670 1.60 -8.69 4.69
C ARG A 670 1.43 -7.17 4.71
N ALA A 671 0.72 -6.58 3.74
CA ALA A 671 0.43 -5.14 3.74
C ALA A 671 -0.43 -4.74 4.96
N VAL A 672 -1.45 -5.54 5.32
CA VAL A 672 -2.23 -5.34 6.55
C VAL A 672 -1.34 -5.40 7.79
N MET A 673 -0.50 -6.43 7.90
CA MET A 673 0.44 -6.60 9.02
C MET A 673 1.35 -5.39 9.18
N TRP A 674 1.91 -4.87 8.07
CA TRP A 674 2.74 -3.67 8.07
C TRP A 674 1.98 -2.44 8.51
N GLY A 675 0.77 -2.23 8.01
CA GLY A 675 -0.08 -1.11 8.39
C GLY A 675 -0.46 -1.13 9.88
N ARG A 676 -0.79 -2.30 10.43
CA ARG A 676 -1.06 -2.49 11.87
C ARG A 676 0.19 -2.23 12.72
N SER A 677 1.35 -2.71 12.27
CA SER A 677 2.63 -2.50 12.95
C SER A 677 3.05 -1.03 12.94
N LEU A 678 2.83 -0.34 11.83
CA LEU A 678 3.03 1.11 11.72
C LEU A 678 2.25 1.87 12.80
N TYR A 679 0.95 1.61 12.91
CA TYR A 679 0.10 2.25 13.90
C TYR A 679 0.58 1.95 15.34
N GLN A 680 0.95 0.70 15.62
CA GLN A 680 1.47 0.31 16.92
C GLN A 680 2.79 1.03 17.25
N ASN A 681 3.68 1.23 16.28
CA ASN A 681 4.93 1.97 16.48
C ASN A 681 4.67 3.44 16.79
N ILE A 682 3.68 4.05 16.14
CA ILE A 682 3.25 5.43 16.45
C ILE A 682 2.65 5.49 17.86
N GLN A 683 1.83 4.53 18.27
CA GLN A 683 1.31 4.46 19.64
C GLN A 683 2.42 4.33 20.70
N ARG A 684 3.48 3.54 20.44
CA ARG A 684 4.65 3.43 21.32
C ARG A 684 5.38 4.75 21.49
N PHE A 685 5.54 5.49 20.40
CA PHE A 685 6.14 6.81 20.44
C PHE A 685 5.26 7.79 21.24
N ILE A 686 3.96 7.84 20.98
CA ILE A 686 3.01 8.68 21.73
C ILE A 686 3.03 8.32 23.23
N LEU A 687 3.03 7.04 23.57
CA LEU A 687 3.12 6.56 24.95
C LEU A 687 4.37 7.10 25.64
N PHE A 688 5.53 7.00 24.97
CA PHE A 688 6.80 7.50 25.46
C PHE A 688 6.74 9.01 25.67
N GLN A 689 6.42 9.76 24.63
CA GLN A 689 6.44 11.22 24.66
C GLN A 689 5.42 11.82 25.64
N MET A 690 4.19 11.29 25.69
CA MET A 690 3.19 11.78 26.63
C MET A 690 3.60 11.52 28.09
N THR A 691 4.31 10.43 28.37
CA THR A 691 4.86 10.18 29.72
C THR A 691 5.91 11.21 30.10
N VAL A 692 6.82 11.56 29.18
CA VAL A 692 7.80 12.65 29.35
C VAL A 692 7.09 13.96 29.67
N ASN A 693 6.13 14.34 28.83
CA ASN A 693 5.44 15.63 28.95
C ASN A 693 4.64 15.73 30.26
N VAL A 694 3.94 14.67 30.66
CA VAL A 694 3.21 14.66 31.94
C VAL A 694 4.15 14.86 33.11
N ALA A 695 5.27 14.12 33.17
CA ALA A 695 6.24 14.25 34.25
C ALA A 695 6.84 15.67 34.32
N ALA A 696 7.26 16.19 33.15
CA ALA A 696 7.88 17.50 33.02
C ALA A 696 6.89 18.65 33.31
N CYS A 697 5.66 18.61 32.80
CA CYS A 697 4.65 19.62 33.10
C CYS A 697 4.31 19.66 34.60
N LEU A 698 4.15 18.48 35.23
CA LEU A 698 3.84 18.41 36.68
C LEU A 698 4.98 18.94 37.55
N ILE A 699 6.25 18.69 37.18
CA ILE A 699 7.39 19.17 37.95
C ILE A 699 7.60 20.67 37.81
N VAL A 700 7.42 21.23 36.59
CA VAL A 700 7.46 22.68 36.37
C VAL A 700 6.32 23.38 37.09
N LEU A 701 5.11 22.81 37.05
CA LEU A 701 3.97 23.32 37.79
C LEU A 701 4.23 23.32 39.31
N ALA A 702 4.74 22.21 39.83
CA ALA A 702 5.05 22.10 41.29
C ALA A 702 6.12 23.10 41.68
N GLY A 703 7.23 23.25 40.94
CA GLY A 703 8.24 24.27 41.20
C GLY A 703 7.68 25.67 41.19
N ALA A 704 6.82 26.01 40.20
CA ALA A 704 6.19 27.31 40.12
C ALA A 704 5.27 27.65 41.33
N LEU A 705 4.52 26.64 41.86
CA LEU A 705 3.64 26.80 42.99
C LEU A 705 4.38 26.80 44.36
N LEU A 706 5.50 26.10 44.45
CA LEU A 706 6.34 26.06 45.65
C LEU A 706 7.22 27.33 45.74
N GLY A 707 7.25 28.16 44.72
CA GLY A 707 8.07 29.40 44.72
C GLY A 707 9.56 29.15 44.47
N THR A 708 9.93 27.95 44.06
CA THR A 708 11.31 27.59 43.71
C THR A 708 11.69 28.12 42.35
N GLN A 709 13.00 28.27 42.07
CA GLN A 709 13.51 28.46 40.74
C GLN A 709 13.04 27.31 39.83
N SER A 710 12.81 27.57 38.51
CA SER A 710 12.40 26.51 37.57
C SER A 710 13.41 25.36 37.59
N PRO A 711 13.03 24.15 38.01
CA PRO A 711 13.94 23.02 38.11
C PRO A 711 14.44 22.50 36.74
N LEU A 712 13.81 22.96 35.66
CA LEU A 712 14.19 22.67 34.28
C LEU A 712 14.17 23.97 33.46
N THR A 713 15.24 24.23 32.73
CA THR A 713 15.34 25.42 31.85
C THR A 713 14.75 25.17 30.46
N VAL A 714 14.44 26.25 29.73
CA VAL A 714 13.96 26.18 28.34
C VAL A 714 14.92 25.40 27.45
N THR A 715 16.22 25.65 27.56
CA THR A 715 17.27 24.99 26.75
C THR A 715 17.38 23.50 27.05
N GLN A 716 17.27 23.09 28.31
CA GLN A 716 17.23 21.69 28.72
C GLN A 716 16.00 20.98 28.14
N MET A 717 14.84 21.62 28.18
CA MET A 717 13.62 21.04 27.64
C MET A 717 13.60 21.00 26.11
N LEU A 718 14.23 21.95 25.45
CA LEU A 718 14.46 21.88 24.00
C LEU A 718 15.35 20.70 23.62
N TRP A 719 16.37 20.37 24.42
CA TRP A 719 17.15 19.15 24.20
C TRP A 719 16.28 17.91 24.30
N VAL A 720 15.46 17.80 25.32
CA VAL A 720 14.61 16.62 25.57
C VAL A 720 13.54 16.49 24.48
N ASN A 721 12.69 17.50 24.33
CA ASN A 721 11.49 17.41 23.47
C ASN A 721 11.82 17.45 21.99
N LEU A 722 12.94 18.10 21.62
CA LEU A 722 13.24 18.35 20.23
C LEU A 722 14.29 17.40 19.68
N ILE A 723 15.37 17.20 20.41
CA ILE A 723 16.49 16.37 19.92
C ILE A 723 16.31 14.92 20.37
N MET A 724 16.12 14.68 21.66
CA MET A 724 15.95 13.32 22.19
C MET A 724 14.68 12.66 21.65
N ASP A 725 13.56 13.38 21.61
CA ASP A 725 12.28 12.85 21.11
C ASP A 725 12.33 12.57 19.60
N THR A 726 13.06 13.39 18.83
CA THR A 726 13.33 13.14 17.41
C THR A 726 14.04 11.81 17.20
N PHE A 727 15.10 11.59 17.94
CA PHE A 727 15.83 10.31 17.89
C PHE A 727 14.98 9.14 18.43
N ALA A 728 14.23 9.35 19.51
CA ALA A 728 13.31 8.35 20.02
C ALA A 728 12.20 7.98 19.00
N ALA A 729 11.65 8.99 18.32
CA ALA A 729 10.70 8.80 17.21
C ALA A 729 11.30 7.90 16.12
N MET A 730 12.53 8.18 15.70
CA MET A 730 13.23 7.38 14.68
C MET A 730 13.52 5.95 15.18
N ALA A 731 13.91 5.81 16.45
CA ALA A 731 14.16 4.50 17.06
C ALA A 731 12.89 3.64 17.09
N LEU A 732 11.77 4.20 17.55
CA LEU A 732 10.50 3.50 17.68
C LEU A 732 9.80 3.28 16.32
N ALA A 733 9.95 4.21 15.36
CA ALA A 733 9.45 4.06 14.00
C ALA A 733 10.15 2.93 13.22
N SER A 734 11.41 2.66 13.53
CA SER A 734 12.23 1.64 12.82
C SER A 734 12.00 0.21 13.29
N LEU A 735 11.12 -0.03 14.26
CA LEU A 735 10.87 -1.35 14.81
C LEU A 735 10.31 -2.32 13.75
N PRO A 736 10.72 -3.61 13.79
CA PRO A 736 10.20 -4.63 12.87
C PRO A 736 8.70 -4.89 13.14
N PRO A 737 7.97 -5.43 12.15
CA PRO A 737 6.58 -5.82 12.34
C PRO A 737 6.49 -6.96 13.37
N SER A 738 5.36 -7.04 14.01
CA SER A 738 5.03 -8.14 14.90
C SER A 738 3.91 -8.97 14.28
N GLU A 739 4.12 -10.26 14.06
CA GLU A 739 3.06 -11.18 13.60
C GLU A 739 1.87 -11.21 14.58
N ALA A 740 2.10 -10.93 15.86
CA ALA A 740 1.05 -10.84 16.86
C ALA A 740 -0.03 -9.78 16.55
N VAL A 741 0.26 -8.79 15.69
CA VAL A 741 -0.74 -7.79 15.29
C VAL A 741 -1.86 -8.40 14.45
N MET A 742 -1.63 -9.54 13.78
CA MET A 742 -2.63 -10.27 13.02
C MET A 742 -3.60 -11.08 13.91
N GLN A 743 -3.28 -11.30 15.17
CA GLN A 743 -4.18 -11.92 16.14
C GLN A 743 -5.20 -10.95 16.72
N ASN A 744 -5.05 -9.65 16.49
CA ASN A 744 -5.96 -8.63 16.97
C ASN A 744 -7.03 -8.31 15.92
N LYS A 745 -8.24 -7.97 16.38
CA LYS A 745 -9.29 -7.45 15.48
C LYS A 745 -8.89 -6.08 14.91
N PRO A 746 -9.43 -5.70 13.74
CA PRO A 746 -9.23 -4.37 13.18
C PRO A 746 -9.68 -3.28 14.17
N ARG A 747 -8.96 -2.17 14.18
CA ARG A 747 -9.31 -1.02 15.02
C ARG A 747 -10.54 -0.30 14.48
N ASP A 748 -11.33 0.29 15.37
CA ASP A 748 -12.35 1.26 14.98
C ASP A 748 -11.67 2.54 14.43
N ARG A 749 -12.09 2.99 13.24
CA ARG A 749 -11.58 4.20 12.59
C ARG A 749 -11.76 5.46 13.45
N LYS A 750 -12.83 5.52 14.26
CA LYS A 750 -13.15 6.66 15.14
C LYS A 750 -12.48 6.57 16.51
N ALA A 751 -11.87 5.43 16.87
CA ALA A 751 -11.22 5.26 18.16
C ALA A 751 -10.05 6.23 18.33
N PHE A 752 -9.99 6.90 19.47
CA PHE A 752 -8.90 7.82 19.80
C PHE A 752 -7.57 7.05 19.90
N ILE A 753 -6.48 7.66 19.40
CA ILE A 753 -5.18 7.00 19.32
C ILE A 753 -4.64 6.54 20.67
N ILE A 754 -4.92 7.30 21.73
CA ILE A 754 -4.60 6.93 23.10
C ILE A 754 -5.74 6.05 23.65
N ASN A 755 -5.49 4.76 23.75
CA ASN A 755 -6.43 3.82 24.33
C ASN A 755 -6.39 3.85 25.88
N PRO A 756 -7.39 3.29 26.61
CA PRO A 756 -7.42 3.31 28.07
C PRO A 756 -6.19 2.68 28.75
N SER A 757 -5.56 1.69 28.10
CA SER A 757 -4.33 1.08 28.62
C SER A 757 -3.15 2.05 28.52
N MET A 758 -3.03 2.78 27.41
CA MET A 758 -2.02 3.83 27.26
C MET A 758 -2.24 4.96 28.26
N SER A 759 -3.49 5.45 28.43
CA SER A 759 -3.79 6.51 29.41
C SER A 759 -3.37 6.11 30.81
N ARG A 760 -3.70 4.90 31.25
CA ARG A 760 -3.27 4.40 32.56
C ARG A 760 -1.75 4.34 32.71
N GLN A 761 -1.04 3.94 31.65
CA GLN A 761 0.43 3.90 31.66
C GLN A 761 1.04 5.31 31.66
N ILE A 762 0.52 6.22 30.82
CA ILE A 762 1.00 7.62 30.75
C ILE A 762 0.85 8.30 32.11
N ILE A 763 -0.35 8.23 32.69
CA ILE A 763 -0.63 8.86 34.00
C ILE A 763 0.10 8.14 35.12
N GLY A 764 0.12 6.81 35.13
CA GLY A 764 0.76 6.03 36.20
C GLY A 764 2.29 6.18 36.22
N VAL A 765 2.95 6.03 35.05
CA VAL A 765 4.41 6.15 34.95
C VAL A 765 4.84 7.61 35.06
N GLY A 766 4.13 8.51 34.37
CA GLY A 766 4.40 9.96 34.43
C GLY A 766 4.19 10.52 35.87
N GLY A 767 3.13 10.10 36.56
CA GLY A 767 2.88 10.44 37.95
C GLY A 767 3.93 9.86 38.91
N LEU A 768 4.39 8.63 38.68
CA LEU A 768 5.50 8.05 39.45
C LEU A 768 6.79 8.84 39.27
N PHE A 769 7.13 9.19 38.01
CA PHE A 769 8.31 10.02 37.75
C PHE A 769 8.19 11.39 38.40
N PHE A 770 7.01 12.00 38.34
CA PHE A 770 6.75 13.26 39.06
C PHE A 770 7.01 13.14 40.57
N ILE A 771 6.50 12.09 41.23
CA ILE A 771 6.70 11.88 42.68
C ILE A 771 8.18 11.69 42.99
N LEU A 772 8.90 10.88 42.18
CA LEU A 772 10.34 10.66 42.37
C LEU A 772 11.15 11.95 42.20
N LEU A 773 10.84 12.74 41.17
CA LEU A 773 11.49 14.01 40.88
C LEU A 773 11.15 15.09 41.94
N LEU A 774 9.89 15.16 42.39
CA LEU A 774 9.49 16.07 43.45
C LEU A 774 10.20 15.72 44.79
N GLY A 775 10.30 14.42 45.11
CA GLY A 775 11.09 13.95 46.25
C GLY A 775 12.57 14.32 46.13
N LEU A 776 13.17 14.14 44.96
CA LEU A 776 14.55 14.55 44.71
C LEU A 776 14.71 16.08 44.83
N LEU A 777 13.81 16.87 44.25
CA LEU A 777 13.81 18.32 44.37
C LEU A 777 13.76 18.77 45.81
N TYR A 778 12.85 18.21 46.62
CA TYR A 778 12.76 18.48 48.04
C TYR A 778 14.06 18.13 48.79
N MET A 779 14.69 17.00 48.48
CA MET A 779 15.96 16.61 49.14
C MET A 779 17.11 17.57 48.76
N LEU A 780 17.16 18.05 47.51
CA LEU A 780 18.15 19.00 47.05
C LEU A 780 17.97 20.42 47.66
N GLU A 781 16.71 20.85 47.85
CA GLU A 781 16.42 22.17 48.48
C GLU A 781 16.71 22.21 49.97
N TYR A 782 16.62 21.08 50.67
CA TYR A 782 16.75 21.07 52.11
C TYR A 782 18.10 20.55 52.60
N ALA A 783 19.00 20.12 51.72
CA ALA A 783 20.36 19.71 52.11
C ALA A 783 21.38 19.96 50.99
N PRO A 784 22.59 20.40 51.30
CA PRO A 784 23.65 20.53 50.29
C PRO A 784 24.10 19.17 49.79
N ILE A 785 23.97 18.94 48.49
CA ILE A 785 24.32 17.68 47.84
C ILE A 785 25.46 17.93 46.86
N ASN A 786 26.66 17.48 47.20
CA ASN A 786 27.81 17.56 46.33
C ASN A 786 28.00 16.34 45.43
N SER A 787 27.38 15.22 45.80
CA SER A 787 27.39 13.96 45.07
C SER A 787 26.09 13.18 45.28
N MET A 788 25.67 12.38 44.28
CA MET A 788 24.51 11.49 44.40
C MET A 788 24.60 10.53 45.58
N THR A 789 25.80 10.22 46.06
CA THR A 789 26.00 9.38 47.24
C THR A 789 25.60 10.07 48.55
N ASP A 790 25.60 11.40 48.61
CA ASP A 790 25.20 12.18 49.81
C ASP A 790 23.69 12.03 50.10
N LEU A 791 22.91 11.63 49.10
CA LEU A 791 21.50 11.31 49.33
C LEU A 791 21.28 10.14 50.29
N LEU A 792 22.23 9.26 50.44
CA LEU A 792 22.17 8.14 51.43
C LEU A 792 22.32 8.58 52.86
N THR A 793 23.02 9.71 53.10
CA THR A 793 23.29 10.30 54.42
C THR A 793 22.58 11.63 54.63
N TRP A 794 21.40 11.81 53.92
CA TRP A 794 20.67 13.04 53.89
C TRP A 794 20.21 13.54 55.27
N HIS A 795 20.51 14.80 55.57
CA HIS A 795 20.04 15.50 56.74
C HIS A 795 19.56 16.89 56.39
N SER A 796 18.35 17.26 56.78
CA SER A 796 17.80 18.60 56.49
C SER A 796 18.60 19.70 57.22
N THR A 797 19.03 20.70 56.43
CA THR A 797 19.69 21.93 56.91
C THR A 797 18.80 23.17 56.82
N GLY A 798 17.60 23.05 56.29
CA GLY A 798 16.66 24.14 56.03
C GLY A 798 16.59 24.52 54.55
N PRO A 799 15.59 25.28 54.12
CA PRO A 799 15.38 25.66 52.73
C PRO A 799 16.52 26.56 52.23
N ARG A 800 17.01 26.28 51.03
CA ARG A 800 18.10 27.01 50.34
C ARG A 800 17.91 27.04 48.83
N GLU A 801 18.58 27.94 48.16
CA GLU A 801 18.64 27.96 46.71
C GLU A 801 19.50 26.80 46.18
N LEU A 802 19.07 26.25 45.04
CA LEU A 802 19.75 25.16 44.37
C LEU A 802 21.01 25.65 43.65
N THR A 803 22.06 24.91 43.77
CA THR A 803 23.29 25.18 42.99
C THR A 803 23.16 24.62 41.57
N ASN A 804 23.95 25.16 40.64
CA ASN A 804 24.02 24.68 39.28
C ASN A 804 24.42 23.19 39.19
N HIS A 805 25.19 22.69 40.16
CA HIS A 805 25.55 21.29 40.29
C HIS A 805 24.33 20.40 40.61
N GLU A 806 23.53 20.81 41.53
CA GLU A 806 22.32 20.11 41.94
C GLU A 806 21.26 20.12 40.85
N LEU A 807 21.15 21.23 40.12
CA LEU A 807 20.31 21.32 38.92
C LEU A 807 20.80 20.37 37.81
N SER A 808 22.12 20.18 37.67
CA SER A 808 22.72 19.22 36.73
C SER A 808 22.40 17.78 37.10
N ILE A 809 22.46 17.44 38.38
CA ILE A 809 22.02 16.14 38.89
C ILE A 809 20.54 15.92 38.62
N PHE A 810 19.71 16.90 38.95
CA PHE A 810 18.25 16.82 38.72
C PHE A 810 17.91 16.60 37.24
N PHE A 811 18.47 17.41 36.36
CA PHE A 811 18.28 17.29 34.91
C PHE A 811 18.75 15.93 34.38
N THR A 812 19.91 15.45 34.83
CA THR A 812 20.45 14.14 34.38
C THR A 812 19.57 13.00 34.85
N VAL A 813 19.07 13.02 36.09
CA VAL A 813 18.10 12.03 36.63
C VAL A 813 16.81 12.05 35.78
N PHE A 814 16.26 13.25 35.50
CA PHE A 814 15.08 13.40 34.68
C PHE A 814 15.25 12.73 33.32
N VAL A 815 16.34 13.03 32.60
CA VAL A 815 16.61 12.45 31.26
C VAL A 815 16.83 10.96 31.34
N MET A 816 17.58 10.45 32.33
CA MET A 816 17.87 9.02 32.44
C MET A 816 16.63 8.19 32.81
N LEU A 817 15.68 8.73 33.57
CA LEU A 817 14.38 8.07 33.78
C LEU A 817 13.64 7.88 32.44
N GLN A 818 13.62 8.91 31.60
CA GLN A 818 12.98 8.84 30.28
C GLN A 818 13.76 7.90 29.33
N PHE A 819 15.08 7.93 29.37
CA PHE A 819 15.95 7.03 28.59
C PHE A 819 15.59 5.55 28.85
N TRP A 820 15.46 5.12 30.09
CA TRP A 820 15.06 3.76 30.43
C TRP A 820 13.59 3.48 30.10
N ASN A 821 12.72 4.47 30.24
CA ASN A 821 11.31 4.35 29.86
C ASN A 821 11.10 4.10 28.35
N MET A 822 12.00 4.59 27.49
CA MET A 822 11.96 4.33 26.06
C MET A 822 12.02 2.82 25.74
N PHE A 823 12.79 2.04 26.51
CA PHE A 823 12.83 0.57 26.38
C PHE A 823 11.49 -0.05 26.79
N ASN A 824 10.85 0.47 27.84
CA ASN A 824 9.52 0.02 28.27
C ASN A 824 8.45 0.34 27.21
N ALA A 825 8.48 1.54 26.62
CA ALA A 825 7.59 1.94 25.54
C ALA A 825 7.77 1.05 24.31
N ARG A 826 9.01 0.69 23.94
CA ARG A 826 9.30 -0.25 22.85
C ARG A 826 8.61 -1.60 23.05
N ALA A 827 8.60 -2.11 24.28
CA ALA A 827 8.00 -3.41 24.58
C ALA A 827 6.47 -3.38 24.73
N PHE A 828 5.85 -2.19 24.70
CA PHE A 828 4.40 -2.03 24.82
C PHE A 828 3.66 -2.82 23.75
N ALA A 829 2.62 -3.57 24.15
CA ALA A 829 1.76 -4.40 23.28
C ALA A 829 2.50 -5.44 22.41
N THR A 830 3.73 -5.86 22.79
CA THR A 830 4.46 -6.92 22.06
C THR A 830 4.33 -8.29 22.70
N GLY A 831 3.94 -8.38 23.96
CA GLY A 831 4.03 -9.60 24.76
C GLY A 831 5.47 -10.12 24.97
N LYS A 832 6.51 -9.39 24.52
CA LYS A 832 7.92 -9.75 24.61
C LYS A 832 8.65 -8.95 25.69
N SER A 833 9.78 -9.47 26.16
CA SER A 833 10.67 -8.76 27.09
C SER A 833 11.30 -7.53 26.44
N THR A 834 11.61 -6.51 27.28
CA THR A 834 12.41 -5.34 26.88
C THR A 834 13.81 -5.71 26.41
N PHE A 835 14.34 -6.86 26.78
CA PHE A 835 15.66 -7.32 26.36
C PHE A 835 15.66 -8.07 25.02
N HIS A 836 14.51 -8.19 24.37
CA HIS A 836 14.45 -8.86 23.06
C HIS A 836 14.86 -7.88 21.94
N PHE A 837 16.15 -7.93 21.54
CA PHE A 837 16.74 -7.03 20.54
C PHE A 837 16.84 -7.63 19.12
N LYS A 838 16.17 -8.74 18.84
CA LYS A 838 16.21 -9.35 17.52
C LYS A 838 15.72 -8.36 16.46
N ASP A 839 16.51 -8.13 15.41
CA ASP A 839 16.23 -7.24 14.27
C ASP A 839 16.06 -5.74 14.62
N CYS A 840 16.54 -5.30 15.80
CA CYS A 840 16.43 -3.92 16.30
C CYS A 840 17.76 -3.15 16.26
N LYS A 841 18.67 -3.42 15.31
CA LYS A 841 20.00 -2.74 15.24
C LYS A 841 19.88 -1.21 15.20
N GLY A 842 18.90 -0.69 14.45
CA GLY A 842 18.64 0.75 14.38
C GLY A 842 18.28 1.36 15.73
N PHE A 843 17.45 0.69 16.52
CA PHE A 843 17.10 1.12 17.87
C PHE A 843 18.34 1.22 18.77
N GLY A 844 19.21 0.21 18.77
CA GLY A 844 20.42 0.20 19.61
C GLY A 844 21.39 1.34 19.27
N ILE A 845 21.60 1.63 17.98
CA ILE A 845 22.47 2.75 17.55
C ILE A 845 21.91 4.09 18.03
N ILE A 846 20.60 4.29 17.88
CA ILE A 846 19.95 5.57 18.26
C ILE A 846 19.99 5.76 19.78
N VAL A 847 19.73 4.73 20.56
CA VAL A 847 19.85 4.74 22.02
C VAL A 847 21.25 5.16 22.43
N LEU A 848 22.29 4.61 21.80
CA LEU A 848 23.67 5.01 22.04
C LEU A 848 23.93 6.48 21.71
N VAL A 849 23.37 6.97 20.59
CA VAL A 849 23.50 8.41 20.20
C VAL A 849 22.86 9.33 21.24
N ILE A 850 21.65 8.98 21.75
CA ILE A 850 20.96 9.75 22.80
C ILE A 850 21.80 9.76 24.07
N PHE A 851 22.33 8.61 24.47
CA PHE A 851 23.14 8.49 25.69
C PHE A 851 24.44 9.31 25.62
N ILE A 852 25.18 9.20 24.49
CA ILE A 852 26.38 10.00 24.25
C ILE A 852 26.04 11.50 24.19
N GLY A 853 24.95 11.87 23.54
CA GLY A 853 24.48 13.26 23.47
C GLY A 853 24.20 13.84 24.87
N GLN A 854 23.57 13.07 25.76
CA GLN A 854 23.33 13.48 27.15
C GLN A 854 24.65 13.70 27.91
N ILE A 855 25.62 12.81 27.74
CA ILE A 855 26.95 12.98 28.37
C ILE A 855 27.63 14.28 27.84
N ILE A 856 27.59 14.50 26.54
CA ILE A 856 28.21 15.68 25.92
C ILE A 856 27.59 16.96 26.50
N ILE A 857 26.28 17.04 26.60
CA ILE A 857 25.58 18.22 27.08
C ILE A 857 25.89 18.49 28.54
N VAL A 858 25.85 17.49 29.40
CA VAL A 858 26.12 17.67 30.83
C VAL A 858 27.60 18.00 31.09
N GLN A 859 28.53 17.44 30.31
CA GLN A 859 29.96 17.67 30.52
C GLN A 859 30.49 18.97 29.89
N PHE A 860 29.90 19.37 28.76
CA PHE A 860 30.43 20.50 27.96
C PHE A 860 29.42 21.61 27.72
N GLY A 861 28.14 21.44 28.07
CA GLY A 861 27.09 22.43 27.83
C GLY A 861 27.18 23.70 28.63
N GLY A 862 27.82 23.65 29.82
CA GLY A 862 28.10 24.80 30.67
C GLY A 862 26.91 25.73 30.88
N LYS A 863 27.11 27.00 30.83
CA LYS A 863 26.10 28.04 31.06
C LYS A 863 24.97 28.04 30.02
N MET A 864 25.23 27.57 28.80
CA MET A 864 24.18 27.47 27.75
C MET A 864 23.01 26.55 28.10
N PHE A 865 23.32 25.45 28.78
CA PHE A 865 22.32 24.50 29.29
C PHE A 865 22.12 24.59 30.80
N ASN A 866 22.74 25.56 31.44
CA ASN A 866 22.74 25.74 32.89
C ASN A 866 23.14 24.44 33.61
N VAL A 867 24.25 23.84 33.17
CA VAL A 867 24.80 22.58 33.72
C VAL A 867 26.26 22.74 34.12
N THR A 868 26.66 21.94 35.09
CA THR A 868 28.05 21.74 35.52
C THR A 868 28.47 20.29 35.28
N PRO A 869 29.73 20.02 34.94
CA PRO A 869 30.23 18.66 34.76
C PRO A 869 30.00 17.79 36.00
N LEU A 870 29.45 16.61 35.80
CA LEU A 870 29.25 15.58 36.83
C LEU A 870 30.45 14.62 36.90
N CYS A 871 30.81 14.16 38.10
CA CYS A 871 31.86 13.16 38.27
C CYS A 871 31.39 11.75 37.84
N LEU A 872 32.33 10.86 37.65
CA LEU A 872 32.01 9.48 37.19
C LEU A 872 31.17 8.71 38.20
N THR A 873 31.36 8.97 39.50
CA THR A 873 30.59 8.35 40.59
C THR A 873 29.12 8.75 40.51
N ASP A 874 28.83 10.03 40.21
CA ASP A 874 27.45 10.51 40.05
C ASP A 874 26.79 9.90 38.81
N TRP A 875 27.51 9.81 37.71
CA TRP A 875 26.97 9.14 36.50
C TRP A 875 26.61 7.68 36.78
N ILE A 876 27.50 6.93 37.45
CA ILE A 876 27.23 5.52 37.80
C ILE A 876 26.02 5.42 38.72
N ALA A 877 25.96 6.26 39.77
CA ALA A 877 24.85 6.24 40.73
C ALA A 877 23.51 6.57 40.01
N ILE A 878 23.46 7.62 39.17
CA ILE A 878 22.27 8.01 38.40
C ILE A 878 21.85 6.88 37.47
N ILE A 879 22.76 6.30 36.69
CA ILE A 879 22.45 5.19 35.77
C ILE A 879 21.87 4.00 36.51
N VAL A 880 22.48 3.57 37.65
CA VAL A 880 22.01 2.43 38.42
C VAL A 880 20.64 2.69 39.00
N VAL A 881 20.44 3.82 39.68
CA VAL A 881 19.17 4.14 40.34
C VAL A 881 18.04 4.31 39.31
N THR A 882 18.27 5.04 38.23
CA THR A 882 17.24 5.28 37.21
C THR A 882 16.92 4.01 36.40
N SER A 883 17.87 3.06 36.27
CA SER A 883 17.64 1.79 35.59
C SER A 883 16.56 0.91 36.27
N LEU A 884 16.24 1.17 37.52
CA LEU A 884 15.13 0.48 38.20
C LEU A 884 13.81 0.60 37.47
N VAL A 885 13.59 1.67 36.74
CA VAL A 885 12.41 1.85 35.83
C VAL A 885 12.30 0.72 34.83
N LEU A 886 13.43 0.28 34.25
CA LEU A 886 13.47 -0.82 33.30
C LEU A 886 13.11 -2.15 33.96
N TRP A 887 13.69 -2.42 35.11
CA TRP A 887 13.49 -3.68 35.86
C TRP A 887 12.07 -3.80 36.41
N VAL A 888 11.51 -2.70 36.99
CA VAL A 888 10.12 -2.65 37.46
C VAL A 888 9.17 -2.89 36.28
N GLY A 889 9.42 -2.25 35.14
CA GLY A 889 8.63 -2.46 33.91
C GLY A 889 8.68 -3.91 33.42
N GLU A 890 9.82 -4.59 33.50
CA GLU A 890 9.95 -5.99 33.14
C GLU A 890 9.23 -6.91 34.14
N LEU A 891 9.34 -6.65 35.44
CA LEU A 891 8.67 -7.42 36.48
C LEU A 891 7.13 -7.34 36.32
N LEU A 892 6.59 -6.15 36.07
CA LEU A 892 5.15 -5.96 35.83
C LEU A 892 4.68 -6.71 34.58
N ARG A 893 5.50 -6.77 33.53
CA ARG A 893 5.19 -7.56 32.33
C ARG A 893 5.20 -9.07 32.59
N LEU A 894 6.14 -9.55 33.39
CA LEU A 894 6.19 -10.96 33.78
C LEU A 894 4.97 -11.37 34.60
N ILE A 895 4.51 -10.50 35.50
CA ILE A 895 3.30 -10.73 36.31
C ILE A 895 2.05 -10.75 35.41
N ASN A 896 1.94 -9.83 34.46
CA ASN A 896 0.78 -9.74 33.56
C ASN A 896 0.79 -10.80 32.45
N ARG A 897 1.86 -11.56 32.28
CA ARG A 897 1.93 -12.70 31.33
C ARG A 897 1.25 -13.99 31.87
N LYS A 898 0.95 -14.05 33.13
CA LYS A 898 0.12 -15.10 33.76
C LYS A 898 -1.36 -14.74 33.68
#